data_fdee02076ad6200bd9029ae396936c5b
#
_entry.id   fdee02076ad6200bd9029ae396936c5b
#
_cell.length_a   1.000
_cell.length_b   1.000
_cell.length_c   1.000
_cell.angle_alpha   90.00
_cell.angle_beta   90.00
_cell.angle_gamma   90.00
#
_symmetry.space_group_name_H-M   'P 1'
#
loop_
_entity.id
_entity.type
_entity.pdbx_description
1 polymer ?
#
loop_
_entity_poly.entity_id
_entity_poly.type
_entity_poly.pdbx_seq_one_letter_code
_entity_poly.pdbx_strand_id
1 'polypeptide(L)'
;MRQFRSGYLGIPSLLAATIVAVSCLLTACGGSSESGSGSASLSPSARAAALGENLMVRVEIDTNDAAKSGTNCADLGADWASCARGKLILENTGGRSLAAGGWTLYVHSIRRILMIEHPAFAWKHVTGDLYALTPGAGAFTLGAGERVEVPFVGEYWYQRYSDLLPRAYVVADGSETPAILKHNDTDDETRYVDRIPPSTDDVAAFAATPAQVQRARAEAALPSAQQSAARALPAVLRETAGEGTVQIGGIDLALSGLSASQAAALGSRAATLGLDGPAARVNGRIVGGALPADIARSGGYRLTIASSSVNIDAFDAAGLFYGVQTLLSLTPAGGGSVPAMTIEDAPRYAHRGMMVDVARNFRQPATLRRLIDQMGAYKLNRLHLHLSDDEGWRIEIPGLPELTEVGAKRCHDLTEMRCLLPQLGSGPDNRSGGGYLSRAEYVALVRYAADRFVEIVPEIDMPGHARAAVVSMEARYRRLRARGDEAAASAYRLLDPADTSNTTTVQFYDRRSFLNPCSDGAQRFASRVIGEVAAMHREAGAPLSVWHFGGDEAKNILLGAGFQPLDGTDPGKGRVNLAAQDKPWARSPQCTALLSAGKAASVDELPSMFARQVSQIVRANGIGTMAAWQDGIKHANGPQDFATANMMVTLWDTMFWGASDSARTLGNQGYKMVLALPDYLYFDFPYSFDQRERGYYWASHGTDGFKTFSLAPDNLPQNAEIMADRDGNPFEVTSAGSAPRIEGIQGQAWAEVMRTDQQFEYMVYPRLLALAERAWHRAPWERPYREGERYKLGDTDKVDKAALAQDWAGFMSVVQNRELPKLTRAGAVVRTGLGMASRG
;
A
#
# COMPACT_ATOMS: atom_id res chain seq x y z
N MET A 1 -23.49 36.00 -41.31
CA MET A 1 -23.05 37.28 -41.89
C MET A 1 -21.66 37.60 -41.42
N ARG A 2 -20.73 37.72 -42.43
CA ARG A 2 -19.40 38.36 -42.45
C ARG A 2 -18.44 37.94 -41.34
N GLN A 3 -17.44 37.06 -41.55
CA GLN A 3 -16.18 37.22 -42.32
C GLN A 3 -15.50 38.58 -42.09
N PHE A 4 -14.30 38.57 -41.54
CA PHE A 4 -13.15 39.17 -42.17
C PHE A 4 -11.86 38.47 -41.78
N ARG A 5 -11.02 38.33 -42.78
CA ARG A 5 -9.73 37.66 -42.84
C ARG A 5 -8.57 38.62 -42.60
N SER A 6 -7.45 38.04 -42.17
CA SER A 6 -6.08 38.19 -42.68
C SER A 6 -5.27 39.42 -42.27
N GLY A 7 -4.02 39.15 -41.98
CA GLY A 7 -2.88 40.07 -42.07
C GLY A 7 -1.62 39.50 -41.49
N TYR A 8 -0.86 38.80 -42.34
CA TYR A 8 0.57 38.51 -42.12
C TYR A 8 1.35 39.80 -42.08
N LEU A 9 2.37 39.91 -41.24
CA LEU A 9 3.68 40.48 -41.58
C LEU A 9 4.68 40.13 -40.45
N GLY A 10 5.68 39.39 -40.82
CA GLY A 10 6.85 39.16 -40.01
C GLY A 10 7.87 40.27 -40.18
N ILE A 11 8.91 40.25 -39.43
CA ILE A 11 10.33 40.41 -39.71
C ILE A 11 11.10 40.55 -38.38
N PRO A 12 12.38 40.19 -38.34
CA PRO A 12 13.06 39.55 -37.19
C PRO A 12 13.93 40.54 -36.42
N SER A 13 14.20 40.19 -35.17
CA SER A 13 15.26 40.87 -34.40
C SER A 13 16.36 39.89 -34.04
N LEU A 14 17.48 40.08 -34.68
CA LEU A 14 18.79 39.58 -34.26
C LEU A 14 19.13 40.04 -32.85
N LEU A 15 19.57 39.12 -32.00
CA LEU A 15 20.42 39.49 -30.87
C LEU A 15 21.72 38.69 -30.98
N ALA A 16 22.79 39.44 -31.13
CA ALA A 16 24.15 38.99 -31.27
C ALA A 16 24.65 38.36 -29.93
N ALA A 17 25.20 37.15 -30.02
CA ALA A 17 26.01 36.57 -28.97
C ALA A 17 27.44 37.11 -29.06
N THR A 18 27.87 37.81 -28.02
CA THR A 18 29.26 38.28 -27.90
C THR A 18 30.11 37.17 -27.30
N ILE A 19 30.92 36.55 -28.14
CA ILE A 19 31.98 35.65 -27.71
C ILE A 19 33.20 36.48 -27.29
N VAL A 20 33.55 36.44 -26.00
CA VAL A 20 34.83 36.98 -25.52
C VAL A 20 35.85 35.85 -25.60
N ALA A 21 36.72 35.94 -26.63
CA ALA A 21 37.91 35.12 -26.71
C ALA A 21 39.03 35.81 -25.90
N VAL A 22 39.45 35.14 -24.82
CA VAL A 22 40.68 35.54 -24.12
C VAL A 22 41.83 34.74 -24.67
N SER A 23 42.67 35.40 -25.42
CA SER A 23 43.96 34.88 -25.91
C SER A 23 44.95 34.85 -24.74
N CYS A 24 45.43 33.70 -24.31
CA CYS A 24 46.60 33.57 -23.45
C CYS A 24 47.85 33.51 -24.28
N LEU A 25 48.72 34.50 -24.08
CA LEU A 25 50.10 34.55 -24.60
C LEU A 25 50.95 33.48 -23.90
N LEU A 26 51.58 32.65 -24.69
CA LEU A 26 52.67 31.78 -24.27
C LEU A 26 53.94 32.61 -24.04
N THR A 27 54.42 32.61 -22.80
CA THR A 27 55.81 32.92 -22.49
C THR A 27 56.49 31.68 -21.90
N ALA A 28 57.36 31.12 -22.64
CA ALA A 28 58.24 30.06 -22.22
C ALA A 28 59.37 30.65 -21.37
N CYS A 29 59.57 30.11 -20.18
CA CYS A 29 60.90 30.10 -19.52
C CYS A 29 61.02 28.82 -18.71
N GLY A 30 62.20 28.22 -18.86
CA GLY A 30 62.54 26.86 -18.57
C GLY A 30 62.75 26.46 -17.11
N GLY A 31 62.70 25.20 -16.92
CA GLY A 31 63.58 24.38 -16.11
C GLY A 31 63.43 24.44 -14.60
N SER A 32 62.78 23.42 -14.07
CA SER A 32 63.41 22.59 -13.04
C SER A 32 62.44 21.40 -12.76
N SER A 33 62.96 20.21 -12.89
CA SER A 33 62.36 18.98 -12.54
C SER A 33 62.22 18.84 -11.01
N GLU A 34 61.05 18.94 -10.50
CA GLU A 34 60.71 18.31 -9.23
C GLU A 34 59.58 17.31 -9.44
N SER A 35 59.98 16.06 -9.35
CA SER A 35 59.06 14.91 -9.25
C SER A 35 58.36 14.92 -7.90
N GLY A 36 57.31 15.67 -7.81
CA GLY A 36 56.36 15.63 -6.69
C GLY A 36 55.02 15.12 -7.21
N SER A 37 54.77 13.82 -7.07
CA SER A 37 53.42 13.23 -7.27
C SER A 37 52.50 13.63 -6.12
N GLY A 38 52.16 14.89 -6.04
CA GLY A 38 51.08 15.36 -5.21
C GLY A 38 49.77 15.04 -5.92
N SER A 39 49.15 13.92 -5.55
CA SER A 39 47.74 13.70 -5.94
C SER A 39 46.92 14.83 -5.35
N ALA A 40 46.50 15.78 -6.15
CA ALA A 40 45.58 16.81 -5.72
C ALA A 40 44.33 16.11 -5.18
N SER A 41 44.08 16.23 -3.88
CA SER A 41 42.92 15.64 -3.24
C SER A 41 41.67 16.22 -3.89
N LEU A 42 40.82 15.35 -4.42
CA LEU A 42 39.50 15.77 -4.96
C LEU A 42 38.75 16.59 -3.93
N SER A 43 38.05 17.63 -4.36
CA SER A 43 37.10 18.34 -3.50
C SER A 43 36.02 17.36 -3.00
N PRO A 44 35.38 17.62 -1.85
CA PRO A 44 34.35 16.73 -1.32
C PRO A 44 33.25 16.42 -2.35
N SER A 45 32.76 17.42 -3.10
CA SER A 45 31.75 17.22 -4.14
C SER A 45 32.26 16.40 -5.33
N ALA A 46 33.51 16.61 -5.76
CA ALA A 46 34.13 15.80 -6.83
C ALA A 46 34.36 14.35 -6.37
N ARG A 47 34.68 14.13 -5.09
CA ARG A 47 34.78 12.79 -4.50
C ARG A 47 33.42 12.09 -4.48
N ALA A 48 32.37 12.76 -3.99
CA ALA A 48 31.02 12.21 -4.01
C ALA A 48 30.57 11.85 -5.43
N ALA A 49 30.80 12.73 -6.42
CA ALA A 49 30.48 12.47 -7.82
C ALA A 49 31.25 11.26 -8.39
N ALA A 50 32.55 11.15 -8.11
CA ALA A 50 33.36 10.02 -8.56
C ALA A 50 32.87 8.68 -7.97
N LEU A 51 32.49 8.67 -6.68
CA LEU A 51 31.90 7.51 -6.03
C LEU A 51 30.52 7.20 -6.62
N GLY A 52 29.65 8.19 -6.80
CA GLY A 52 28.33 8.02 -7.39
C GLY A 52 28.36 7.42 -8.78
N GLU A 53 29.31 7.81 -9.60
CA GLU A 53 29.45 7.31 -10.98
C GLU A 53 30.06 5.90 -11.06
N ASN A 54 31.05 5.58 -10.19
CA ASN A 54 31.89 4.40 -10.37
C ASN A 54 31.78 3.36 -9.23
N LEU A 55 31.22 3.69 -8.08
CA LEU A 55 30.98 2.69 -7.02
C LEU A 55 29.67 1.97 -7.31
N MET A 56 29.72 0.64 -7.35
CA MET A 56 28.56 -0.23 -7.41
C MET A 56 28.44 -0.99 -6.09
N VAL A 57 27.23 -1.09 -5.57
CA VAL A 57 26.90 -1.92 -4.41
C VAL A 57 25.99 -3.04 -4.84
N ARG A 58 26.40 -4.27 -4.60
CA ARG A 58 25.56 -5.46 -4.75
C ARG A 58 25.40 -6.16 -3.43
N VAL A 59 24.38 -6.97 -3.30
CA VAL A 59 24.10 -7.76 -2.10
C VAL A 59 23.99 -9.23 -2.48
N GLU A 60 24.70 -10.06 -1.76
CA GLU A 60 24.54 -11.51 -1.81
C GLU A 60 24.20 -12.03 -0.43
N ILE A 61 23.20 -12.86 -0.33
CA ILE A 61 22.87 -13.60 0.88
C ILE A 61 23.54 -14.97 0.77
N ASP A 62 24.47 -15.25 1.67
CA ASP A 62 25.24 -16.49 1.68
C ASP A 62 24.39 -17.64 2.20
N THR A 63 23.65 -17.40 3.29
CA THR A 63 22.76 -18.40 3.89
C THR A 63 21.61 -17.76 4.67
N ASN A 64 20.44 -18.36 4.55
CA ASN A 64 19.30 -18.17 5.44
C ASN A 64 19.15 -19.32 6.47
N ASP A 65 20.10 -20.24 6.50
CA ASP A 65 20.11 -21.38 7.42
C ASP A 65 20.70 -20.96 8.76
N ALA A 66 19.91 -20.89 9.81
CA ALA A 66 20.34 -20.50 11.14
C ALA A 66 21.48 -21.38 11.66
N ALA A 67 21.49 -22.68 11.37
CA ALA A 67 22.56 -23.58 11.78
C ALA A 67 23.89 -23.28 11.09
N LYS A 68 23.85 -22.78 9.86
CA LYS A 68 25.03 -22.39 9.07
C LYS A 68 25.48 -20.97 9.32
N SER A 69 24.59 -20.12 9.85
CA SER A 69 24.95 -18.73 10.15
C SER A 69 26.03 -18.61 11.22
N GLY A 70 26.14 -19.58 12.11
CA GLY A 70 27.12 -19.61 13.20
C GLY A 70 26.90 -18.53 14.26
N THR A 71 25.76 -17.82 14.23
CA THR A 71 25.43 -16.71 15.13
C THR A 71 23.99 -16.86 15.60
N ASN A 72 23.75 -16.57 16.87
CA ASN A 72 22.41 -16.46 17.41
C ASN A 72 21.96 -15.01 17.37
N CYS A 73 21.01 -14.67 16.51
CA CYS A 73 20.49 -13.32 16.35
C CYS A 73 19.76 -12.78 17.59
N ALA A 74 19.24 -13.67 18.45
CA ALA A 74 18.69 -13.25 19.75
C ALA A 74 19.73 -12.54 20.62
N ASP A 75 21.00 -12.98 20.56
CA ASP A 75 22.10 -12.34 21.30
C ASP A 75 22.46 -10.95 20.72
N LEU A 76 22.06 -10.67 19.50
CA LEU A 76 22.21 -9.37 18.83
C LEU A 76 20.96 -8.47 18.96
N GLY A 77 19.97 -8.89 19.74
CA GLY A 77 18.75 -8.12 19.97
C GLY A 77 17.66 -8.30 18.91
N ALA A 78 17.73 -9.39 18.13
CA ALA A 78 16.66 -9.77 17.21
C ALA A 78 15.49 -10.44 17.94
N ASP A 79 14.34 -10.53 17.28
CA ASP A 79 13.14 -11.19 17.81
C ASP A 79 13.31 -12.72 17.95
N TRP A 80 14.08 -13.33 17.05
CA TRP A 80 14.34 -14.77 17.02
C TRP A 80 15.84 -15.07 16.92
N ALA A 81 16.19 -16.31 17.24
CA ALA A 81 17.56 -16.79 17.13
C ALA A 81 18.03 -16.92 15.68
N SER A 82 17.12 -17.05 14.73
CA SER A 82 17.43 -17.23 13.31
C SER A 82 18.15 -16.02 12.73
N CYS A 83 19.26 -16.28 12.05
CA CYS A 83 20.07 -15.28 11.35
C CYS A 83 20.23 -15.66 9.89
N ALA A 84 20.23 -14.64 9.04
CA ALA A 84 20.85 -14.72 7.73
C ALA A 84 22.30 -14.19 7.79
N ARG A 85 23.15 -14.72 6.94
CA ARG A 85 24.46 -14.13 6.62
C ARG A 85 24.47 -13.72 5.18
N GLY A 86 25.04 -12.56 4.93
CA GLY A 86 25.21 -12.01 3.61
C GLY A 86 26.40 -11.08 3.55
N LYS A 87 26.59 -10.46 2.42
CA LYS A 87 27.63 -9.47 2.20
C LYS A 87 27.18 -8.35 1.28
N LEU A 88 27.62 -7.15 1.58
CA LEU A 88 27.65 -6.05 0.66
C LEU A 88 28.91 -6.17 -0.18
N ILE A 89 28.80 -6.13 -1.48
CA ILE A 89 29.91 -6.17 -2.42
C ILE A 89 30.06 -4.77 -2.99
N LEU A 90 31.13 -4.09 -2.57
CA LEU A 90 31.50 -2.75 -3.05
C LEU A 90 32.51 -2.94 -4.20
N GLU A 91 32.14 -2.52 -5.40
CA GLU A 91 32.96 -2.68 -6.60
C GLU A 91 33.23 -1.33 -7.25
N ASN A 92 34.48 -1.05 -7.56
CA ASN A 92 34.89 0.07 -8.38
C ASN A 92 34.81 -0.32 -9.85
N THR A 93 33.79 0.12 -10.54
CA THR A 93 33.59 -0.14 -11.99
C THR A 93 34.31 0.84 -12.88
N GLY A 94 34.97 1.85 -12.30
CA GLY A 94 35.71 2.87 -13.01
C GLY A 94 37.16 2.51 -13.33
N GLY A 95 37.78 3.28 -14.21
CA GLY A 95 39.18 3.09 -14.62
C GLY A 95 40.24 3.75 -13.70
N ARG A 96 39.83 4.32 -12.56
CA ARG A 96 40.71 4.98 -11.57
C ARG A 96 40.35 4.53 -10.17
N SER A 97 41.34 4.55 -9.27
CA SER A 97 41.11 4.26 -7.85
C SER A 97 40.12 5.26 -7.25
N LEU A 98 39.18 4.76 -6.45
CA LEU A 98 38.28 5.56 -5.62
C LEU A 98 38.91 5.81 -4.25
N ALA A 99 38.49 6.86 -3.58
CA ALA A 99 38.94 7.17 -2.23
C ALA A 99 38.52 6.05 -1.26
N ALA A 100 39.46 5.54 -0.48
CA ALA A 100 39.21 4.49 0.51
C ALA A 100 38.57 4.99 1.81
N GLY A 101 38.31 6.29 1.94
CA GLY A 101 37.70 6.88 3.12
C GLY A 101 37.29 8.32 2.89
N GLY A 102 36.78 8.97 3.94
CA GLY A 102 36.26 10.33 3.85
C GLY A 102 34.87 10.38 3.18
N TRP A 103 34.07 9.34 3.38
CA TRP A 103 32.66 9.25 2.89
C TRP A 103 31.87 8.26 3.73
N THR A 104 30.56 8.38 3.67
CA THR A 104 29.62 7.42 4.25
C THR A 104 28.71 6.90 3.16
N LEU A 105 28.56 5.58 3.05
CA LEU A 105 27.60 4.90 2.21
C LEU A 105 26.30 4.68 2.98
N TYR A 106 25.18 5.04 2.38
CA TYR A 106 23.86 4.77 2.89
C TYR A 106 23.19 3.69 2.05
N VAL A 107 22.65 2.68 2.72
CA VAL A 107 21.94 1.55 2.10
C VAL A 107 20.62 1.32 2.78
N HIS A 108 19.72 0.66 2.08
CA HIS A 108 18.36 0.36 2.54
C HIS A 108 18.16 -1.14 2.65
N SER A 109 17.58 -1.61 3.77
CA SER A 109 17.19 -3.00 3.96
C SER A 109 15.96 -3.08 4.86
N ILE A 110 14.90 -3.77 4.39
CA ILE A 110 13.71 -4.01 5.20
C ILE A 110 14.04 -4.91 6.40
N ARG A 111 14.93 -5.91 6.21
CA ARG A 111 15.42 -6.73 7.31
C ARG A 111 16.54 -6.01 8.03
N ARG A 112 16.51 -6.09 9.36
CA ARG A 112 17.58 -5.44 10.14
C ARG A 112 18.94 -6.06 9.82
N ILE A 113 19.92 -5.21 9.54
CA ILE A 113 21.32 -5.59 9.54
C ILE A 113 21.85 -5.33 10.96
N LEU A 114 22.13 -6.41 11.66
CA LEU A 114 22.45 -6.38 13.09
C LEU A 114 23.93 -6.15 13.34
N MET A 115 24.79 -6.66 12.46
CA MET A 115 26.23 -6.62 12.62
C MET A 115 26.94 -6.60 11.27
N ILE A 116 28.04 -5.86 11.21
CA ILE A 116 29.01 -5.91 10.12
C ILE A 116 30.30 -6.56 10.65
N GLU A 117 30.88 -7.50 9.92
CA GLU A 117 32.04 -8.28 10.35
C GLU A 117 33.35 -7.83 9.71
N HIS A 118 33.35 -6.70 9.00
CA HIS A 118 34.53 -6.17 8.35
C HIS A 118 35.20 -5.06 9.19
N PRO A 119 36.47 -5.23 9.64
CA PRO A 119 37.09 -4.32 10.60
C PRO A 119 37.35 -2.90 10.07
N ALA A 120 37.35 -2.73 8.74
CA ALA A 120 37.58 -1.44 8.09
C ALA A 120 36.32 -0.54 8.08
N PHE A 121 35.16 -1.02 8.47
CA PHE A 121 33.92 -0.28 8.38
C PHE A 121 33.24 -0.12 9.73
N ALA A 122 32.75 1.08 10.02
CA ALA A 122 31.78 1.33 11.08
C ALA A 122 30.36 1.25 10.52
N TRP A 123 29.45 0.67 11.28
CA TRP A 123 28.07 0.45 10.92
C TRP A 123 27.12 1.15 11.89
N LYS A 124 26.06 1.75 11.34
CA LYS A 124 25.02 2.41 12.14
C LYS A 124 23.66 2.23 11.52
N HIS A 125 22.68 1.76 12.30
CA HIS A 125 21.26 1.93 11.98
C HIS A 125 20.90 3.42 12.14
N VAL A 126 20.38 4.05 11.10
CA VAL A 126 20.02 5.47 11.09
C VAL A 126 18.59 5.66 11.57
N THR A 127 17.64 5.07 10.83
CA THR A 127 16.21 5.08 11.16
C THR A 127 15.47 4.19 10.16
N GLY A 128 14.42 3.49 10.60
CA GLY A 128 13.62 2.63 9.70
C GLY A 128 14.51 1.62 8.95
N ASP A 129 14.45 1.65 7.63
CA ASP A 129 15.23 0.78 6.73
C ASP A 129 16.59 1.36 6.33
N LEU A 130 16.97 2.55 6.81
CA LEU A 130 18.18 3.26 6.42
C LEU A 130 19.37 2.94 7.32
N TYR A 131 20.48 2.57 6.71
CA TYR A 131 21.74 2.24 7.38
C TYR A 131 22.89 3.04 6.79
N ALA A 132 23.91 3.32 7.63
CA ALA A 132 25.13 4.01 7.27
C ALA A 132 26.34 3.09 7.47
N LEU A 133 27.18 2.98 6.46
CA LEU A 133 28.46 2.27 6.45
C LEU A 133 29.56 3.29 6.20
N THR A 134 30.43 3.49 7.17
CA THR A 134 31.50 4.48 7.12
C THR A 134 32.86 3.79 7.14
N PRO A 135 33.72 3.97 6.11
CA PRO A 135 35.06 3.42 6.10
C PRO A 135 35.97 4.07 7.16
N GLY A 136 36.74 3.27 7.85
CA GLY A 136 37.84 3.74 8.70
C GLY A 136 39.03 4.22 7.86
N ALA A 137 39.87 5.09 8.43
CA ALA A 137 41.03 5.60 7.73
C ALA A 137 42.05 4.50 7.42
N GLY A 138 42.44 4.37 6.12
CA GLY A 138 43.54 3.52 5.67
C GLY A 138 43.29 2.02 5.65
N ALA A 139 42.07 1.57 5.78
CA ALA A 139 41.74 0.17 6.03
C ALA A 139 41.52 -0.71 4.79
N PHE A 140 41.32 -0.13 3.61
CA PHE A 140 41.17 -0.86 2.33
C PHE A 140 41.49 0.03 1.14
N THR A 141 41.59 -0.58 -0.04
CA THR A 141 41.75 0.12 -1.31
C THR A 141 40.58 -0.22 -2.22
N LEU A 142 40.21 0.71 -3.10
CA LEU A 142 39.26 0.51 -4.20
C LEU A 142 39.95 0.93 -5.51
N GLY A 143 40.99 0.17 -5.91
CA GLY A 143 41.59 0.31 -7.22
C GLY A 143 40.59 0.11 -8.37
N ALA A 144 41.02 0.42 -9.60
CA ALA A 144 40.19 0.19 -10.79
C ALA A 144 39.84 -1.29 -10.92
N GLY A 145 38.57 -1.64 -10.97
CA GLY A 145 38.07 -3.02 -11.04
C GLY A 145 38.22 -3.82 -9.74
N GLU A 146 38.68 -3.21 -8.65
CA GLU A 146 38.72 -3.88 -7.34
C GLU A 146 37.34 -3.94 -6.69
N ARG A 147 37.16 -4.98 -5.87
CA ARG A 147 35.95 -5.16 -5.05
C ARG A 147 36.33 -5.46 -3.60
N VAL A 148 35.49 -5.05 -2.70
CA VAL A 148 35.58 -5.32 -1.27
C VAL A 148 34.27 -5.97 -0.83
N GLU A 149 34.35 -7.12 -0.19
CA GLU A 149 33.23 -7.81 0.41
C GLU A 149 33.11 -7.41 1.88
N VAL A 150 31.93 -6.96 2.28
CA VAL A 150 31.61 -6.53 3.64
C VAL A 150 30.58 -7.49 4.20
N PRO A 151 31.00 -8.55 4.91
CA PRO A 151 30.10 -9.52 5.49
C PRO A 151 29.21 -8.89 6.56
N PHE A 152 27.94 -9.33 6.61
CA PHE A 152 26.99 -8.90 7.63
C PHE A 152 26.14 -10.05 8.16
N VAL A 153 25.57 -9.84 9.35
CA VAL A 153 24.53 -10.67 9.94
C VAL A 153 23.22 -9.90 9.87
N GLY A 154 22.25 -10.50 9.23
CA GLY A 154 20.89 -9.98 9.12
C GLY A 154 19.91 -10.73 10.00
N GLU A 155 18.88 -10.05 10.46
CA GLU A 155 17.81 -10.62 11.23
C GLU A 155 16.94 -11.53 10.37
N TYR A 156 16.59 -12.69 10.88
CA TYR A 156 15.63 -13.60 10.27
C TYR A 156 16.11 -14.11 8.90
N TRP A 157 15.24 -14.04 7.88
CA TRP A 157 15.45 -14.50 6.52
C TRP A 157 15.29 -13.35 5.53
N TYR A 158 16.15 -13.32 4.54
CA TYR A 158 15.92 -12.59 3.31
C TYR A 158 15.21 -13.54 2.35
N GLN A 159 13.94 -13.33 2.10
CA GLN A 159 13.11 -14.25 1.32
C GLN A 159 12.83 -13.72 -0.08
N ARG A 160 12.82 -12.42 -0.23
CA ARG A 160 12.45 -11.73 -1.47
C ARG A 160 13.56 -10.77 -1.90
N TYR A 161 13.73 -10.62 -3.19
CA TYR A 161 14.63 -9.59 -3.70
C TYR A 161 14.21 -8.19 -3.24
N SER A 162 12.89 -7.97 -3.06
CA SER A 162 12.34 -6.74 -2.51
C SER A 162 12.63 -6.50 -1.01
N ASP A 163 13.23 -7.44 -0.28
CA ASP A 163 13.73 -7.19 1.08
C ASP A 163 14.97 -6.30 1.07
N LEU A 164 15.66 -6.21 -0.07
CA LEU A 164 16.81 -5.36 -0.32
C LEU A 164 16.37 -4.24 -1.26
N LEU A 165 16.60 -3.00 -0.84
CA LEU A 165 16.01 -1.85 -1.52
C LEU A 165 17.05 -1.07 -2.34
N PRO A 166 16.64 -0.37 -3.40
CA PRO A 166 17.53 0.31 -4.34
C PRO A 166 18.05 1.64 -3.81
N ARG A 167 18.79 2.34 -4.67
CA ARG A 167 19.25 3.72 -4.53
C ARG A 167 20.15 3.93 -3.33
N ALA A 168 21.11 3.01 -3.11
CA ALA A 168 22.25 3.29 -2.26
C ALA A 168 22.92 4.59 -2.71
N TYR A 169 23.42 5.38 -1.77
CA TYR A 169 24.04 6.66 -2.06
C TYR A 169 25.19 6.96 -1.11
N VAL A 170 26.10 7.85 -1.52
CA VAL A 170 27.24 8.27 -0.72
C VAL A 170 27.18 9.76 -0.38
N VAL A 171 27.71 10.08 0.78
CA VAL A 171 27.98 11.46 1.22
C VAL A 171 29.46 11.56 1.54
N ALA A 172 30.19 12.41 0.84
CA ALA A 172 31.60 12.65 1.13
C ALA A 172 31.73 13.63 2.30
N ASP A 173 32.74 13.41 3.14
CA ASP A 173 33.03 14.29 4.27
C ASP A 173 33.28 15.71 3.78
N GLY A 174 32.58 16.68 4.36
CA GLY A 174 32.63 18.09 3.95
C GLY A 174 31.78 18.41 2.71
N SER A 175 30.97 17.47 2.20
CA SER A 175 29.96 17.72 1.17
C SER A 175 28.56 17.69 1.79
N GLU A 176 27.72 18.64 1.42
CA GLU A 176 26.27 18.61 1.73
C GLU A 176 25.47 17.94 0.63
N THR A 177 26.11 17.61 -0.52
CA THR A 177 25.43 17.03 -1.67
C THR A 177 25.69 15.51 -1.70
N PRO A 178 24.66 14.69 -1.48
CA PRO A 178 24.75 13.24 -1.65
C PRO A 178 24.86 12.89 -3.14
N ALA A 179 25.47 11.74 -3.44
CA ALA A 179 25.51 11.18 -4.79
C ALA A 179 24.88 9.76 -4.78
N ILE A 180 23.82 9.59 -5.53
CA ILE A 180 23.24 8.26 -5.80
C ILE A 180 24.27 7.43 -6.56
N LEU A 181 24.40 6.16 -6.20
CA LEU A 181 25.21 5.21 -6.95
C LEU A 181 24.46 4.86 -8.26
N LYS A 182 25.02 5.23 -9.39
CA LYS A 182 24.42 5.09 -10.72
C LYS A 182 23.91 3.66 -11.01
N HIS A 183 24.66 2.65 -10.59
CA HIS A 183 24.31 1.25 -10.78
C HIS A 183 23.13 0.79 -9.90
N ASN A 184 22.88 1.49 -8.78
CA ASN A 184 21.81 1.21 -7.85
C ASN A 184 20.56 2.09 -8.06
N ASP A 185 20.61 3.06 -9.00
CA ASP A 185 19.46 3.90 -9.35
C ASP A 185 18.52 3.15 -10.32
N THR A 186 17.76 2.22 -9.77
CA THR A 186 16.89 1.32 -10.52
C THR A 186 15.76 0.80 -9.62
N ASP A 187 14.65 0.39 -10.21
CA ASP A 187 13.57 -0.35 -9.53
C ASP A 187 13.57 -1.85 -9.88
N ASP A 188 14.62 -2.32 -10.56
CA ASP A 188 14.85 -3.73 -10.86
C ASP A 188 15.87 -4.30 -9.86
N GLU A 189 15.39 -5.05 -8.88
CA GLU A 189 16.20 -5.64 -7.83
C GLU A 189 17.24 -6.62 -8.35
N THR A 190 17.01 -7.25 -9.50
CA THR A 190 17.95 -8.22 -10.09
C THR A 190 19.28 -7.60 -10.52
N ARG A 191 19.35 -6.26 -10.58
CA ARG A 191 20.57 -5.52 -10.94
C ARG A 191 21.53 -5.35 -9.79
N TYR A 192 21.08 -5.48 -8.54
CA TYR A 192 21.92 -5.29 -7.35
C TYR A 192 21.77 -6.40 -6.30
N VAL A 193 20.80 -7.28 -6.44
CA VAL A 193 20.68 -8.49 -5.62
C VAL A 193 21.18 -9.66 -6.44
N ASP A 194 22.32 -10.21 -6.07
CA ASP A 194 22.92 -11.31 -6.82
C ASP A 194 22.26 -12.65 -6.53
N ARG A 195 22.03 -12.93 -5.23
CA ARG A 195 21.51 -14.21 -4.80
C ARG A 195 20.83 -14.12 -3.45
N ILE A 196 19.74 -14.86 -3.30
CA ILE A 196 19.10 -15.18 -2.03
C ILE A 196 18.87 -16.70 -2.01
N PRO A 197 19.62 -17.47 -1.19
CA PRO A 197 19.39 -18.91 -1.06
C PRO A 197 18.12 -19.16 -0.23
N PRO A 198 17.36 -20.23 -0.51
CA PRO A 198 16.28 -20.65 0.36
C PRO A 198 16.85 -21.06 1.73
N SER A 199 16.10 -20.81 2.81
CA SER A 199 16.39 -21.42 4.12
C SER A 199 15.96 -22.88 4.12
N THR A 200 16.44 -23.66 5.09
CA THR A 200 15.97 -25.04 5.29
C THR A 200 14.48 -25.08 5.66
N ASP A 201 14.01 -24.10 6.41
CA ASP A 201 12.61 -23.94 6.76
C ASP A 201 11.79 -23.44 5.56
N ASP A 202 12.39 -22.62 4.70
CA ASP A 202 11.77 -22.10 3.47
C ASP A 202 11.57 -23.18 2.40
N VAL A 203 12.40 -24.21 2.33
CA VAL A 203 12.21 -25.27 1.33
C VAL A 203 10.85 -25.94 1.52
N ALA A 204 10.38 -26.07 2.76
CA ALA A 204 9.04 -26.57 3.03
C ALA A 204 7.97 -25.50 2.83
N ALA A 205 8.25 -24.24 3.19
CA ALA A 205 7.31 -23.12 3.09
C ALA A 205 7.22 -22.53 1.66
N PHE A 206 8.31 -22.58 0.88
CA PHE A 206 8.36 -22.06 -0.51
C PHE A 206 8.14 -23.12 -1.58
N ALA A 207 8.24 -24.41 -1.25
CA ALA A 207 7.80 -25.44 -2.17
C ALA A 207 6.30 -25.24 -2.43
N ALA A 208 5.93 -24.97 -3.68
CA ALA A 208 4.53 -24.96 -4.07
C ALA A 208 3.89 -26.26 -3.59
N THR A 209 2.88 -26.16 -2.75
CA THR A 209 2.19 -27.37 -2.28
C THR A 209 1.63 -28.14 -3.48
N PRO A 210 1.46 -29.46 -3.40
CA PRO A 210 0.83 -30.23 -4.49
C PRO A 210 -0.50 -29.60 -4.94
N ALA A 211 -1.26 -29.03 -4.03
CA ALA A 211 -2.51 -28.32 -4.32
C ALA A 211 -2.27 -27.03 -5.15
N GLN A 212 -1.23 -26.27 -4.86
CA GLN A 212 -0.87 -25.06 -5.63
C GLN A 212 -0.37 -25.41 -7.04
N VAL A 213 0.47 -26.45 -7.15
CA VAL A 213 0.92 -26.98 -8.45
C VAL A 213 -0.26 -27.50 -9.27
N GLN A 214 -1.18 -28.21 -8.64
CA GLN A 214 -2.37 -28.72 -9.30
C GLN A 214 -3.30 -27.59 -9.75
N ARG A 215 -3.47 -26.53 -8.93
CA ARG A 215 -4.22 -25.32 -9.32
C ARG A 215 -3.58 -24.62 -10.51
N ALA A 216 -2.27 -24.36 -10.45
CA ALA A 216 -1.55 -23.72 -11.55
C ALA A 216 -1.67 -24.52 -12.86
N ARG A 217 -1.65 -25.86 -12.78
CA ARG A 217 -1.88 -26.73 -13.96
C ARG A 217 -3.33 -26.68 -14.43
N ALA A 218 -4.30 -26.68 -13.52
CA ALA A 218 -5.72 -26.55 -13.84
C ALA A 218 -6.02 -25.20 -14.49
N GLU A 219 -5.42 -24.11 -13.99
CA GLU A 219 -5.54 -22.77 -14.55
C GLU A 219 -4.93 -22.68 -15.95
N ALA A 220 -3.78 -23.35 -16.20
CA ALA A 220 -3.16 -23.43 -17.52
C ALA A 220 -3.97 -24.29 -18.51
N ALA A 221 -4.82 -25.16 -18.01
CA ALA A 221 -5.64 -26.10 -18.80
C ALA A 221 -7.11 -25.62 -18.98
N LEU A 222 -7.43 -24.37 -18.66
CA LEU A 222 -8.80 -23.87 -18.73
C LEU A 222 -9.39 -23.92 -20.15
N PRO A 223 -10.69 -24.26 -20.28
CA PRO A 223 -11.33 -24.47 -21.58
C PRO A 223 -11.47 -23.18 -22.38
N SER A 224 -11.50 -23.34 -23.68
CA SER A 224 -11.59 -22.28 -24.68
C SER A 224 -12.78 -21.32 -24.50
N ALA A 225 -12.69 -20.16 -25.12
CA ALA A 225 -13.57 -18.98 -25.00
C ALA A 225 -15.10 -19.22 -25.06
N GLN A 226 -15.58 -20.36 -25.48
CA GLN A 226 -17.01 -20.62 -25.69
C GLN A 226 -17.86 -20.72 -24.39
N GLN A 227 -17.26 -21.12 -23.26
CA GLN A 227 -18.00 -21.26 -21.98
C GLN A 227 -18.09 -19.96 -21.17
N SER A 228 -17.35 -18.92 -21.53
CA SER A 228 -17.29 -17.65 -20.77
C SER A 228 -18.29 -16.59 -21.26
N ALA A 229 -18.99 -16.80 -22.38
CA ALA A 229 -19.75 -15.75 -23.06
C ALA A 229 -20.98 -15.24 -22.28
N ALA A 230 -21.53 -16.05 -21.41
CA ALA A 230 -22.76 -15.71 -20.68
C ALA A 230 -22.52 -15.21 -19.24
N ARG A 231 -21.39 -15.47 -18.63
CA ARG A 231 -21.14 -15.09 -17.22
C ARG A 231 -20.69 -13.62 -17.11
N ALA A 232 -21.45 -12.80 -16.40
CA ALA A 232 -21.01 -11.46 -16.00
C ALA A 232 -19.91 -11.55 -14.94
N LEU A 233 -19.09 -10.49 -14.80
CA LEU A 233 -18.14 -10.31 -13.71
C LEU A 233 -18.28 -8.90 -13.12
N PRO A 234 -18.56 -8.78 -11.81
CA PRO A 234 -18.91 -9.86 -10.85
C PRO A 234 -20.15 -10.65 -11.26
N ALA A 235 -20.22 -11.92 -10.82
CA ALA A 235 -21.38 -12.77 -11.04
C ALA A 235 -22.67 -12.12 -10.50
N VAL A 236 -23.78 -12.39 -11.17
CA VAL A 236 -25.07 -11.80 -10.84
C VAL A 236 -25.89 -12.73 -9.95
N LEU A 237 -26.89 -12.17 -9.25
CA LEU A 237 -27.73 -12.94 -8.34
C LEU A 237 -28.59 -13.96 -9.08
N ARG A 238 -29.22 -13.57 -10.19
CA ARG A 238 -30.03 -14.44 -11.05
C ARG A 238 -29.94 -14.02 -12.51
N GLU A 239 -29.93 -15.01 -13.38
CA GLU A 239 -30.03 -14.82 -14.82
C GLU A 239 -31.03 -15.81 -15.40
N THR A 240 -31.77 -15.36 -16.39
CA THR A 240 -32.71 -16.17 -17.16
C THR A 240 -32.39 -15.99 -18.63
N ALA A 241 -32.05 -17.08 -19.33
CA ALA A 241 -31.75 -17.04 -20.75
C ALA A 241 -32.98 -16.60 -21.56
N GLY A 242 -32.74 -15.75 -22.56
CA GLY A 242 -33.70 -15.35 -23.58
C GLY A 242 -33.37 -15.95 -24.94
N GLU A 243 -34.17 -15.67 -25.94
CA GLU A 243 -33.92 -16.14 -27.31
C GLU A 243 -33.11 -15.11 -28.12
N GLY A 244 -32.08 -15.56 -28.80
CA GLY A 244 -31.26 -14.76 -29.71
C GLY A 244 -30.10 -14.01 -29.04
N THR A 245 -29.60 -13.03 -29.76
CA THR A 245 -28.45 -12.20 -29.33
C THR A 245 -28.65 -10.74 -29.74
N VAL A 246 -27.99 -9.82 -29.09
CA VAL A 246 -27.85 -8.41 -29.49
C VAL A 246 -26.41 -8.12 -29.86
N GLN A 247 -26.20 -7.36 -30.94
CA GLN A 247 -24.89 -6.86 -31.31
C GLN A 247 -24.59 -5.54 -30.60
N ILE A 248 -23.51 -5.50 -29.83
CA ILE A 248 -23.03 -4.31 -29.13
C ILE A 248 -21.72 -3.86 -29.78
N GLY A 249 -21.82 -2.92 -30.72
CA GLY A 249 -20.67 -2.26 -31.32
C GLY A 249 -20.34 -0.93 -30.66
N GLY A 250 -21.35 -0.30 -30.07
CA GLY A 250 -21.32 0.93 -29.30
C GLY A 250 -22.51 0.99 -28.36
N ILE A 251 -22.63 2.01 -27.52
CA ILE A 251 -23.76 2.22 -26.64
C ILE A 251 -24.34 3.63 -26.82
N ASP A 252 -25.67 3.73 -26.92
CA ASP A 252 -26.43 4.98 -26.87
C ASP A 252 -27.29 4.98 -25.62
N LEU A 253 -26.88 5.81 -24.62
CA LEU A 253 -27.45 5.81 -23.29
C LEU A 253 -28.65 6.75 -23.17
N ALA A 254 -29.82 6.20 -22.94
CA ALA A 254 -31.06 6.92 -22.60
C ALA A 254 -31.46 6.61 -21.16
N LEU A 255 -30.64 7.11 -20.20
CA LEU A 255 -30.77 6.81 -18.78
C LEU A 255 -31.43 7.99 -18.04
N SER A 256 -32.63 7.75 -17.50
CA SER A 256 -33.30 8.72 -16.64
C SER A 256 -32.92 8.47 -15.18
N GLY A 257 -32.21 9.40 -14.58
CA GLY A 257 -31.78 9.32 -13.16
C GLY A 257 -30.26 9.34 -12.92
N LEU A 258 -29.45 9.42 -14.00
CA LEU A 258 -28.00 9.74 -13.88
C LEU A 258 -27.74 11.19 -14.21
N SER A 259 -26.73 11.78 -13.59
CA SER A 259 -26.17 13.06 -14.01
C SER A 259 -25.46 12.95 -15.37
N ALA A 260 -25.26 14.08 -16.04
CA ALA A 260 -24.51 14.09 -17.30
C ALA A 260 -23.06 13.57 -17.13
N SER A 261 -22.40 13.86 -16.01
CA SER A 261 -21.05 13.37 -15.71
C SER A 261 -21.00 11.86 -15.45
N GLN A 262 -22.00 11.31 -14.76
CA GLN A 262 -22.13 9.86 -14.55
C GLN A 262 -22.40 9.11 -15.87
N ALA A 263 -23.27 9.64 -16.72
CA ALA A 263 -23.50 9.08 -18.06
C ALA A 263 -22.23 9.18 -18.93
N ALA A 264 -21.50 10.30 -18.86
CA ALA A 264 -20.22 10.47 -19.55
C ALA A 264 -19.15 9.48 -19.07
N ALA A 265 -19.13 9.13 -17.77
CA ALA A 265 -18.20 8.11 -17.24
C ALA A 265 -18.47 6.73 -17.87
N LEU A 266 -19.73 6.35 -18.07
CA LEU A 266 -20.10 5.13 -18.79
C LEU A 266 -19.71 5.17 -20.27
N GLY A 267 -19.93 6.29 -20.94
CA GLY A 267 -19.48 6.53 -22.31
C GLY A 267 -17.97 6.44 -22.47
N SER A 268 -17.21 7.03 -21.52
CA SER A 268 -15.76 6.90 -21.46
C SER A 268 -15.29 5.46 -21.30
N ARG A 269 -15.99 4.68 -20.45
CA ARG A 269 -15.71 3.24 -20.31
C ARG A 269 -15.95 2.50 -21.62
N ALA A 270 -17.08 2.75 -22.29
CA ALA A 270 -17.38 2.12 -23.56
C ALA A 270 -16.31 2.46 -24.63
N ALA A 271 -15.92 3.73 -24.74
CA ALA A 271 -14.84 4.15 -25.63
C ALA A 271 -13.50 3.46 -25.31
N THR A 272 -13.12 3.37 -24.03
CA THR A 272 -11.93 2.63 -23.58
C THR A 272 -11.96 1.17 -24.01
N LEU A 273 -13.14 0.56 -24.03
CA LEU A 273 -13.33 -0.82 -24.51
C LEU A 273 -13.30 -0.93 -26.04
N GLY A 274 -13.24 0.19 -26.78
CA GLY A 274 -13.27 0.23 -28.24
C GLY A 274 -14.67 0.00 -28.79
N LEU A 275 -15.72 0.44 -28.09
CA LEU A 275 -17.10 0.35 -28.51
C LEU A 275 -17.48 1.64 -29.31
N ASP A 276 -16.95 1.76 -30.48
CA ASP A 276 -17.08 2.90 -31.41
C ASP A 276 -17.89 2.57 -32.69
N GLY A 277 -18.42 1.35 -32.79
CA GLY A 277 -19.26 0.87 -33.86
C GLY A 277 -20.77 1.23 -33.71
N PRO A 278 -21.66 0.57 -34.46
CA PRO A 278 -23.10 0.81 -34.39
C PRO A 278 -23.61 0.69 -32.94
N ALA A 279 -24.29 1.74 -32.48
CA ALA A 279 -24.71 1.84 -31.07
C ALA A 279 -25.99 1.07 -30.80
N ALA A 280 -25.96 0.20 -29.79
CA ALA A 280 -27.14 -0.37 -29.19
C ALA A 280 -27.79 0.66 -28.24
N ARG A 281 -29.10 0.86 -28.37
CA ARG A 281 -29.88 1.71 -27.49
C ARG A 281 -30.08 1.06 -26.15
N VAL A 282 -29.60 1.71 -25.09
CA VAL A 282 -29.74 1.29 -23.70
C VAL A 282 -30.66 2.25 -22.98
N ASN A 283 -31.89 1.79 -22.70
CA ASN A 283 -32.87 2.57 -21.95
C ASN A 283 -32.77 2.21 -20.46
N GLY A 284 -32.89 3.20 -19.59
CA GLY A 284 -32.85 2.93 -18.16
C GLY A 284 -33.64 3.95 -17.35
N ARG A 285 -34.25 3.47 -16.27
CA ARG A 285 -35.05 4.29 -15.34
C ARG A 285 -34.97 3.79 -13.91
N ILE A 286 -35.21 4.70 -12.98
CA ILE A 286 -35.34 4.38 -11.56
C ILE A 286 -36.78 4.03 -11.27
N VAL A 287 -37.00 2.84 -10.72
CA VAL A 287 -38.32 2.31 -10.34
C VAL A 287 -38.46 2.06 -8.85
N GLY A 288 -37.37 2.19 -8.09
CA GLY A 288 -37.34 2.03 -6.64
C GLY A 288 -37.90 0.68 -6.18
N GLY A 289 -38.80 0.72 -5.23
CA GLY A 289 -39.45 -0.46 -4.63
C GLY A 289 -40.36 -1.29 -5.56
N ALA A 290 -40.48 -0.92 -6.84
CA ALA A 290 -41.22 -1.74 -7.83
C ALA A 290 -40.39 -2.94 -8.34
N LEU A 291 -39.06 -3.02 -7.96
CA LEU A 291 -38.27 -4.22 -8.19
C LEU A 291 -38.67 -5.37 -7.26
N PRO A 292 -38.34 -6.63 -7.59
CA PRO A 292 -38.45 -7.76 -6.66
C PRO A 292 -37.81 -7.44 -5.31
N ALA A 293 -38.42 -7.87 -4.22
CA ALA A 293 -38.06 -7.48 -2.85
C ALA A 293 -36.59 -7.77 -2.49
N ASP A 294 -36.03 -8.83 -3.04
CA ASP A 294 -34.64 -9.28 -2.78
C ASP A 294 -33.57 -8.47 -3.54
N ILE A 295 -33.98 -7.69 -4.56
CA ILE A 295 -33.10 -6.74 -5.27
C ILE A 295 -33.55 -5.28 -5.08
N ALA A 296 -34.64 -5.00 -4.39
CA ALA A 296 -35.15 -3.65 -4.10
C ALA A 296 -34.33 -2.98 -2.99
N ARG A 297 -33.04 -2.78 -3.25
CA ARG A 297 -32.06 -2.10 -2.36
C ARG A 297 -31.04 -1.31 -3.16
N SER A 298 -30.31 -0.43 -2.49
CA SER A 298 -29.32 0.43 -3.17
C SER A 298 -28.35 -0.38 -4.04
N GLY A 299 -28.20 0.04 -5.30
CA GLY A 299 -27.41 -0.64 -6.31
C GLY A 299 -28.12 -1.82 -6.99
N GLY A 300 -29.37 -2.14 -6.63
CA GLY A 300 -30.14 -3.22 -7.25
C GLY A 300 -30.74 -2.81 -8.61
N TYR A 301 -30.85 -3.78 -9.53
CA TYR A 301 -31.36 -3.55 -10.87
C TYR A 301 -31.88 -4.84 -11.52
N ARG A 302 -32.75 -4.63 -12.54
CA ARG A 302 -33.11 -5.65 -13.54
C ARG A 302 -32.61 -5.17 -14.89
N LEU A 303 -31.80 -5.96 -15.56
CA LEU A 303 -31.31 -5.73 -16.91
C LEU A 303 -31.94 -6.74 -17.84
N THR A 304 -32.66 -6.27 -18.87
CA THR A 304 -33.26 -7.11 -19.91
C THR A 304 -32.58 -6.83 -21.23
N ILE A 305 -31.89 -7.83 -21.76
CA ILE A 305 -31.23 -7.82 -23.07
C ILE A 305 -32.10 -8.63 -24.03
N ALA A 306 -32.74 -7.96 -24.98
CA ALA A 306 -33.52 -8.59 -26.05
C ALA A 306 -32.87 -8.26 -27.39
N SER A 307 -33.17 -9.02 -28.44
CA SER A 307 -32.59 -8.88 -29.77
C SER A 307 -32.66 -7.48 -30.37
N SER A 308 -33.63 -6.66 -29.93
CA SER A 308 -33.89 -5.30 -30.45
C SER A 308 -33.76 -4.18 -29.41
N SER A 309 -33.57 -4.50 -28.13
CA SER A 309 -33.54 -3.48 -27.06
C SER A 309 -32.77 -3.96 -25.82
N VAL A 310 -32.15 -3.02 -25.14
CA VAL A 310 -31.61 -3.20 -23.81
C VAL A 310 -32.30 -2.25 -22.85
N ASN A 311 -32.88 -2.79 -21.77
CA ASN A 311 -33.63 -2.03 -20.78
C ASN A 311 -33.14 -2.31 -19.38
N ILE A 312 -33.03 -1.26 -18.54
CA ILE A 312 -32.62 -1.33 -17.15
C ILE A 312 -33.64 -0.66 -16.26
N ASP A 313 -34.26 -1.44 -15.38
CA ASP A 313 -35.06 -0.95 -14.27
C ASP A 313 -34.20 -1.02 -13.00
N ALA A 314 -33.98 0.08 -12.31
CA ALA A 314 -33.09 0.15 -11.18
C ALA A 314 -33.75 0.66 -9.91
N PHE A 315 -33.22 0.28 -8.76
CA PHE A 315 -33.67 0.82 -7.48
C PHE A 315 -33.30 2.30 -7.33
N ASP A 316 -32.05 2.65 -7.71
CA ASP A 316 -31.49 3.99 -7.63
C ASP A 316 -30.49 4.27 -8.78
N ALA A 317 -29.84 5.43 -8.74
CA ALA A 317 -28.84 5.81 -9.73
C ALA A 317 -27.64 4.84 -9.76
N ALA A 318 -27.23 4.31 -8.62
CA ALA A 318 -26.16 3.31 -8.55
C ALA A 318 -26.55 2.02 -9.27
N GLY A 319 -27.80 1.58 -9.09
CA GLY A 319 -28.33 0.40 -9.81
C GLY A 319 -28.35 0.62 -11.33
N LEU A 320 -28.72 1.82 -11.82
CA LEU A 320 -28.62 2.15 -13.25
C LEU A 320 -27.19 2.03 -13.77
N PHE A 321 -26.23 2.63 -13.03
CA PHE A 321 -24.83 2.57 -13.37
C PHE A 321 -24.32 1.12 -13.41
N TYR A 322 -24.61 0.33 -12.39
CA TYR A 322 -24.18 -1.07 -12.29
C TYR A 322 -24.85 -1.97 -13.35
N GLY A 323 -26.09 -1.69 -13.72
CA GLY A 323 -26.75 -2.40 -14.83
C GLY A 323 -26.02 -2.20 -16.17
N VAL A 324 -25.59 -0.96 -16.46
CA VAL A 324 -24.76 -0.70 -17.65
C VAL A 324 -23.39 -1.37 -17.54
N GLN A 325 -22.74 -1.34 -16.36
CA GLN A 325 -21.46 -2.03 -16.16
C GLN A 325 -21.59 -3.54 -16.39
N THR A 326 -22.72 -4.13 -16.01
CA THR A 326 -22.99 -5.56 -16.29
C THR A 326 -23.13 -5.82 -17.80
N LEU A 327 -23.81 -4.96 -18.53
CA LEU A 327 -23.84 -5.05 -20.00
C LEU A 327 -22.43 -4.95 -20.59
N LEU A 328 -21.64 -3.98 -20.14
CA LEU A 328 -20.25 -3.80 -20.58
C LEU A 328 -19.34 -4.96 -20.14
N SER A 329 -19.63 -5.60 -19.00
CA SER A 329 -18.92 -6.82 -18.59
C SER A 329 -19.21 -7.97 -19.56
N LEU A 330 -20.45 -8.16 -19.97
CA LEU A 330 -20.83 -9.20 -20.94
C LEU A 330 -20.30 -8.92 -22.35
N THR A 331 -20.07 -7.65 -22.70
CA THR A 331 -19.62 -7.25 -24.04
C THR A 331 -18.11 -7.49 -24.17
N PRO A 332 -17.63 -8.16 -25.23
CA PRO A 332 -16.20 -8.27 -25.52
C PRO A 332 -15.54 -6.90 -25.76
N ALA A 333 -14.24 -6.81 -25.57
CA ALA A 333 -13.46 -5.65 -25.98
C ALA A 333 -13.50 -5.53 -27.51
N GLY A 334 -13.79 -4.32 -28.02
CA GLY A 334 -14.03 -4.06 -29.45
C GLY A 334 -15.44 -4.38 -29.93
N GLY A 335 -16.32 -4.77 -29.00
CA GLY A 335 -17.72 -5.09 -29.33
C GLY A 335 -17.95 -6.57 -29.70
N GLY A 336 -19.20 -6.93 -29.84
CA GLY A 336 -19.57 -8.29 -30.20
C GLY A 336 -21.02 -8.66 -29.87
N SER A 337 -21.33 -9.94 -30.06
CA SER A 337 -22.63 -10.50 -29.75
C SER A 337 -22.77 -10.80 -28.26
N VAL A 338 -23.87 -10.32 -27.66
CA VAL A 338 -24.25 -10.62 -26.28
C VAL A 338 -25.53 -11.43 -26.29
N PRO A 339 -25.64 -12.56 -25.57
CA PRO A 339 -26.87 -13.35 -25.51
C PRO A 339 -28.03 -12.55 -24.94
N ALA A 340 -29.23 -12.78 -25.48
CA ALA A 340 -30.45 -12.25 -24.88
C ALA A 340 -30.69 -12.93 -23.52
N MET A 341 -30.99 -12.12 -22.50
CA MET A 341 -31.22 -12.61 -21.14
C MET A 341 -31.89 -11.57 -20.27
N THR A 342 -32.46 -12.00 -19.17
CA THR A 342 -32.88 -11.12 -18.07
C THR A 342 -32.01 -11.40 -16.88
N ILE A 343 -31.42 -10.35 -16.35
CA ILE A 343 -30.55 -10.38 -15.15
C ILE A 343 -31.25 -9.61 -14.03
N GLU A 344 -31.34 -10.20 -12.86
CA GLU A 344 -31.77 -9.55 -11.62
C GLU A 344 -30.63 -9.61 -10.62
N ASP A 345 -30.20 -8.43 -10.14
CA ASP A 345 -28.96 -8.34 -9.40
C ASP A 345 -28.97 -7.20 -8.36
N ALA A 346 -28.23 -7.40 -7.27
CA ALA A 346 -28.02 -6.40 -6.23
C ALA A 346 -26.78 -6.75 -5.41
N PRO A 347 -26.07 -5.75 -4.83
CA PRO A 347 -24.86 -5.99 -4.08
C PRO A 347 -25.08 -6.84 -2.83
N ARG A 348 -24.16 -7.77 -2.55
CA ARG A 348 -24.12 -8.53 -1.30
C ARG A 348 -23.86 -7.63 -0.11
N TYR A 349 -22.84 -6.77 -0.21
CA TYR A 349 -22.39 -5.87 0.85
C TYR A 349 -22.56 -4.40 0.49
N ALA A 350 -22.81 -3.59 1.52
CA ALA A 350 -22.85 -2.13 1.39
C ALA A 350 -21.43 -1.55 1.19
N HIS A 351 -20.42 -2.13 1.85
CA HIS A 351 -19.00 -1.75 1.72
C HIS A 351 -18.25 -2.76 0.85
N ARG A 352 -17.73 -2.31 -0.28
CA ARG A 352 -16.94 -3.10 -1.23
C ARG A 352 -15.70 -2.29 -1.56
N GLY A 353 -14.63 -2.51 -0.80
CA GLY A 353 -13.52 -1.58 -0.69
C GLY A 353 -12.23 -2.04 -1.33
N MET A 354 -11.42 -1.05 -1.67
CA MET A 354 -9.99 -1.20 -1.94
C MET A 354 -9.25 -0.08 -1.22
N MET A 355 -8.26 -0.42 -0.38
CA MET A 355 -7.35 0.54 0.22
C MET A 355 -6.08 0.66 -0.63
N VAL A 356 -5.59 1.88 -0.74
CA VAL A 356 -4.32 2.20 -1.39
C VAL A 356 -3.47 3.02 -0.44
N ASP A 357 -2.33 2.48 -0.09
CA ASP A 357 -1.28 3.22 0.61
C ASP A 357 -0.54 4.10 -0.41
N VAL A 358 -0.72 5.40 -0.26
CA VAL A 358 0.03 6.41 -1.01
C VAL A 358 1.11 7.06 -0.16
N ALA A 359 1.17 6.73 1.13
CA ALA A 359 2.09 7.33 2.09
C ALA A 359 3.51 6.74 1.97
N ARG A 360 3.64 5.42 1.93
CA ARG A 360 4.94 4.76 1.79
C ARG A 360 5.56 5.04 0.44
N ASN A 361 4.80 4.90 -0.63
CA ASN A 361 5.22 5.31 -1.97
C ASN A 361 4.04 5.97 -2.70
N PHE A 362 4.22 7.23 -3.13
CA PHE A 362 3.16 8.02 -3.73
C PHE A 362 2.67 7.43 -5.06
N ARG A 363 1.35 7.44 -5.26
CA ARG A 363 0.70 7.05 -6.53
C ARG A 363 0.26 8.29 -7.30
N GLN A 364 0.59 8.31 -8.59
CA GLN A 364 0.19 9.41 -9.45
C GLN A 364 -1.34 9.51 -9.58
N PRO A 365 -1.92 10.72 -9.68
CA PRO A 365 -3.36 10.89 -9.86
C PRO A 365 -3.94 10.10 -11.04
N ALA A 366 -3.17 9.91 -12.10
CA ALA A 366 -3.58 9.12 -13.26
C ALA A 366 -3.78 7.63 -12.91
N THR A 367 -2.91 7.06 -12.08
CA THR A 367 -3.03 5.67 -11.62
C THR A 367 -4.22 5.49 -10.69
N LEU A 368 -4.45 6.44 -9.77
CA LEU A 368 -5.64 6.43 -8.92
C LEU A 368 -6.94 6.53 -9.74
N ARG A 369 -6.97 7.35 -10.79
CA ARG A 369 -8.12 7.43 -11.69
C ARG A 369 -8.37 6.13 -12.45
N ARG A 370 -7.31 5.48 -12.96
CA ARG A 370 -7.45 4.16 -13.59
C ARG A 370 -8.01 3.13 -12.62
N LEU A 371 -7.54 3.13 -11.38
CA LEU A 371 -8.09 2.24 -10.35
C LEU A 371 -9.57 2.53 -10.09
N ILE A 372 -9.97 3.80 -9.95
CA ILE A 372 -11.36 4.22 -9.76
C ILE A 372 -12.23 3.77 -10.95
N ASP A 373 -11.73 3.87 -12.19
CA ASP A 373 -12.42 3.37 -13.38
C ASP A 373 -12.69 1.85 -13.27
N GLN A 374 -11.69 1.08 -12.84
CA GLN A 374 -11.86 -0.37 -12.67
C GLN A 374 -12.75 -0.69 -11.46
N MET A 375 -12.63 0.04 -10.35
CA MET A 375 -13.53 -0.12 -9.21
C MET A 375 -14.98 0.08 -9.62
N GLY A 376 -15.31 1.17 -10.30
CA GLY A 376 -16.65 1.43 -10.84
C GLY A 376 -17.11 0.35 -11.82
N ALA A 377 -16.22 -0.11 -12.70
CA ALA A 377 -16.51 -1.15 -13.69
C ALA A 377 -16.85 -2.50 -13.04
N TYR A 378 -16.16 -2.86 -11.95
CA TYR A 378 -16.40 -4.11 -11.22
C TYR A 378 -17.22 -3.92 -9.93
N LYS A 379 -17.94 -2.80 -9.84
CA LYS A 379 -18.93 -2.51 -8.79
C LYS A 379 -18.36 -2.42 -7.37
N LEU A 380 -17.05 -2.13 -7.21
CA LEU A 380 -16.48 -1.70 -5.95
C LEU A 380 -16.85 -0.23 -5.72
N ASN A 381 -17.09 0.17 -4.45
CA ASN A 381 -17.68 1.48 -4.15
C ASN A 381 -16.99 2.27 -3.04
N ARG A 382 -15.87 1.77 -2.50
CA ARG A 382 -15.10 2.48 -1.47
C ARG A 382 -13.61 2.45 -1.83
N LEU A 383 -13.03 3.61 -2.13
CA LEU A 383 -11.58 3.78 -2.23
C LEU A 383 -11.07 4.38 -0.93
N HIS A 384 -10.43 3.55 -0.13
CA HIS A 384 -9.78 3.97 1.10
C HIS A 384 -8.37 4.45 0.75
N LEU A 385 -8.07 5.72 1.01
CA LEU A 385 -6.75 6.32 0.78
C LEU A 385 -6.03 6.50 2.11
N HIS A 386 -4.97 5.73 2.30
CA HIS A 386 -4.03 5.89 3.40
C HIS A 386 -3.04 7.01 3.05
N LEU A 387 -3.37 8.24 3.53
CA LEU A 387 -2.76 9.49 3.07
C LEU A 387 -1.56 9.94 3.89
N SER A 388 -1.31 9.33 5.03
CA SER A 388 -0.15 9.64 5.88
C SER A 388 0.33 8.43 6.64
N ASP A 389 1.65 8.35 6.82
CA ASP A 389 2.34 7.35 7.61
C ASP A 389 3.72 7.87 8.05
N ASP A 390 4.58 7.01 8.58
CA ASP A 390 5.94 7.36 8.99
C ASP A 390 6.77 7.89 7.83
N GLU A 391 6.59 7.36 6.63
CA GLU A 391 7.39 7.65 5.45
C GLU A 391 6.83 8.75 4.56
N GLY A 392 5.64 9.27 4.84
CA GLY A 392 5.12 10.33 4.02
C GLY A 392 3.77 10.89 4.38
N TRP A 393 3.57 12.15 4.03
CA TRP A 393 2.31 12.87 4.08
C TRP A 393 1.87 13.26 2.67
N ARG A 394 0.63 12.95 2.25
CA ARG A 394 0.26 12.93 0.83
C ARG A 394 -0.90 13.82 0.42
N ILE A 395 -1.29 14.77 1.25
CA ILE A 395 -2.38 15.70 0.94
C ILE A 395 -2.04 17.12 1.42
N GLU A 396 -2.28 18.11 0.56
CA GLU A 396 -2.13 19.51 0.93
C GLU A 396 -3.21 19.95 1.93
N ILE A 397 -2.78 20.52 3.06
CA ILE A 397 -3.66 21.09 4.09
C ILE A 397 -3.42 22.60 4.18
N PRO A 398 -4.39 23.43 3.80
CA PRO A 398 -4.27 24.89 3.89
C PRO A 398 -3.86 25.35 5.28
N GLY A 399 -2.83 26.19 5.36
CA GLY A 399 -2.27 26.73 6.61
C GLY A 399 -1.25 25.83 7.31
N LEU A 400 -0.98 24.64 6.79
CA LEU A 400 0.06 23.72 7.28
C LEU A 400 0.99 23.27 6.12
N PRO A 401 1.69 24.22 5.46
CA PRO A 401 2.48 23.90 4.27
C PRO A 401 3.62 22.94 4.55
N GLU A 402 4.15 22.88 5.77
CA GLU A 402 5.24 22.00 6.14
C GLU A 402 4.89 20.50 5.96
N LEU A 403 3.61 20.14 6.02
CA LEU A 403 3.14 18.78 5.76
C LEU A 403 3.53 18.30 4.36
N THR A 404 3.51 19.19 3.36
CA THR A 404 3.91 18.86 1.99
C THR A 404 5.32 19.34 1.64
N GLU A 405 5.80 20.43 2.24
CA GLU A 405 7.16 20.92 2.00
C GLU A 405 8.24 20.03 2.61
N VAL A 406 7.93 19.35 3.72
CA VAL A 406 8.81 18.44 4.46
C VAL A 406 8.29 17.01 4.37
N GLY A 407 7.06 16.78 4.82
CA GLY A 407 6.50 15.43 4.99
C GLY A 407 6.22 14.70 3.68
N ALA A 408 6.08 15.39 2.55
CA ALA A 408 5.90 14.75 1.25
C ALA A 408 7.19 14.50 0.49
N LYS A 409 8.33 14.84 1.06
CA LYS A 409 9.65 14.74 0.41
C LYS A 409 10.58 13.85 1.21
N ARG A 410 11.50 13.19 0.50
CA ARG A 410 12.57 12.39 1.09
C ARG A 410 13.89 12.83 0.51
N CYS A 411 14.82 13.25 1.37
CA CYS A 411 16.15 13.64 0.95
C CYS A 411 17.15 13.47 2.09
N HIS A 412 18.43 13.53 1.77
CA HIS A 412 19.47 13.48 2.81
C HIS A 412 19.54 14.81 3.55
N ASP A 413 18.81 14.91 4.64
CA ASP A 413 18.85 16.02 5.59
C ASP A 413 18.73 15.46 7.02
N LEU A 414 19.87 15.25 7.69
CA LEU A 414 19.92 14.67 9.03
C LEU A 414 19.19 15.51 10.09
N THR A 415 18.86 16.76 9.77
CA THR A 415 18.06 17.64 10.65
C THR A 415 16.55 17.51 10.41
N GLU A 416 16.15 16.95 9.29
CA GLU A 416 14.77 16.79 8.83
C GLU A 416 13.99 18.12 8.80
N MET A 417 14.67 19.20 8.44
CA MET A 417 14.07 20.53 8.30
C MET A 417 13.50 20.81 6.91
N ARG A 418 13.95 20.07 5.88
CA ARG A 418 13.60 20.25 4.47
C ARG A 418 12.83 19.07 3.89
N CYS A 419 13.00 17.89 4.47
CA CYS A 419 12.46 16.62 4.02
C CYS A 419 12.58 15.57 5.13
N LEU A 420 11.87 14.47 5.01
CA LEU A 420 12.14 13.25 5.75
C LEU A 420 13.44 12.62 5.25
N LEU A 421 14.10 11.83 6.09
CA LEU A 421 15.23 11.02 5.63
C LEU A 421 14.78 10.00 4.57
N PRO A 422 15.67 9.60 3.65
CA PRO A 422 15.36 8.58 2.66
C PRO A 422 14.90 7.27 3.32
N GLN A 423 13.85 6.70 2.79
CA GLN A 423 13.25 5.44 3.22
C GLN A 423 12.79 4.66 1.98
N LEU A 424 12.67 3.34 2.12
CA LEU A 424 12.09 2.44 1.13
C LEU A 424 12.73 2.57 -0.27
N GLY A 425 14.04 2.81 -0.28
CA GLY A 425 14.79 2.95 -1.52
C GLY A 425 14.46 4.21 -2.33
N SER A 426 14.00 5.29 -1.69
CA SER A 426 13.63 6.53 -2.37
C SER A 426 14.82 7.33 -2.93
N GLY A 427 16.04 7.07 -2.45
CA GLY A 427 17.21 7.88 -2.75
C GLY A 427 17.24 9.21 -1.98
N PRO A 428 18.36 9.95 -2.06
CA PRO A 428 18.62 11.14 -1.24
C PRO A 428 18.08 12.45 -1.80
N ASP A 429 17.39 12.46 -2.95
CA ASP A 429 17.07 13.65 -3.74
C ASP A 429 15.58 13.76 -4.10
N ASN A 430 14.70 13.07 -3.39
CA ASN A 430 13.26 13.03 -3.62
C ASN A 430 12.83 12.51 -5.02
N ARG A 431 13.64 11.72 -5.66
CA ARG A 431 13.42 11.21 -7.02
C ARG A 431 12.35 10.13 -7.08
N SER A 432 12.18 9.38 -6.02
CA SER A 432 11.25 8.24 -5.92
C SER A 432 10.46 8.28 -4.62
N GLY A 433 9.22 7.79 -4.68
CA GLY A 433 8.33 7.64 -3.51
C GLY A 433 7.76 8.93 -2.93
N GLY A 434 8.30 10.10 -3.30
CA GLY A 434 7.81 11.41 -2.89
C GLY A 434 6.63 11.90 -3.75
N GLY A 435 5.91 12.91 -3.23
CA GLY A 435 4.76 13.52 -3.89
C GLY A 435 3.57 13.71 -2.96
N TYR A 436 2.57 14.41 -3.42
CA TYR A 436 1.31 14.62 -2.69
C TYR A 436 0.20 15.03 -3.67
N LEU A 437 -1.03 14.91 -3.24
CA LEU A 437 -2.19 15.48 -3.91
C LEU A 437 -2.36 16.93 -3.45
N SER A 438 -2.26 17.88 -4.38
CA SER A 438 -2.69 19.24 -4.10
C SER A 438 -4.18 19.27 -3.76
N ARG A 439 -4.63 20.35 -3.10
CA ARG A 439 -6.04 20.52 -2.79
C ARG A 439 -6.93 20.38 -4.02
N ALA A 440 -6.51 20.98 -5.14
CA ALA A 440 -7.25 20.94 -6.39
C ALA A 440 -7.31 19.52 -6.98
N GLU A 441 -6.19 18.77 -6.95
CA GLU A 441 -6.14 17.40 -7.44
C GLU A 441 -6.99 16.47 -6.59
N TYR A 442 -6.96 16.63 -5.26
CA TYR A 442 -7.79 15.83 -4.36
C TYR A 442 -9.29 16.09 -4.60
N VAL A 443 -9.73 17.35 -4.68
CA VAL A 443 -11.11 17.73 -5.02
C VAL A 443 -11.54 17.13 -6.37
N ALA A 444 -10.67 17.21 -7.38
CA ALA A 444 -10.94 16.64 -8.69
C ALA A 444 -11.03 15.10 -8.65
N LEU A 445 -10.21 14.45 -7.80
CA LEU A 445 -10.24 12.99 -7.62
C LEU A 445 -11.53 12.55 -6.92
N VAL A 446 -11.97 13.25 -5.88
CA VAL A 446 -13.24 12.98 -5.18
C VAL A 446 -14.43 13.08 -6.14
N ARG A 447 -14.47 14.14 -6.96
CA ARG A 447 -15.53 14.31 -7.99
C ARG A 447 -15.50 13.20 -9.02
N TYR A 448 -14.30 12.86 -9.51
CA TYR A 448 -14.08 11.78 -10.48
C TYR A 448 -14.58 10.42 -9.96
N ALA A 449 -14.32 10.13 -8.69
CA ALA A 449 -14.77 8.90 -8.03
C ALA A 449 -16.30 8.89 -7.87
N ALA A 450 -16.88 9.99 -7.42
CA ALA A 450 -18.33 10.12 -7.24
C ALA A 450 -19.12 9.89 -8.55
N ASP A 451 -18.60 10.34 -9.69
CA ASP A 451 -19.17 10.09 -11.01
C ASP A 451 -19.16 8.60 -11.41
N ARG A 452 -18.42 7.77 -10.67
CA ARG A 452 -18.32 6.31 -10.86
C ARG A 452 -18.91 5.51 -9.71
N PHE A 453 -19.67 6.16 -8.83
CA PHE A 453 -20.23 5.57 -7.62
C PHE A 453 -19.17 4.94 -6.70
N VAL A 454 -17.99 5.52 -6.70
CA VAL A 454 -16.90 5.23 -5.76
C VAL A 454 -16.75 6.39 -4.80
N GLU A 455 -16.87 6.13 -3.51
CA GLU A 455 -16.61 7.10 -2.46
C GLU A 455 -15.17 6.99 -1.98
N ILE A 456 -14.49 8.13 -1.84
CA ILE A 456 -13.16 8.19 -1.22
C ILE A 456 -13.32 8.26 0.28
N VAL A 457 -12.67 7.33 0.98
CA VAL A 457 -12.53 7.29 2.44
C VAL A 457 -11.11 7.73 2.78
N PRO A 458 -10.90 8.96 3.25
CA PRO A 458 -9.56 9.41 3.63
C PRO A 458 -9.18 8.84 5.00
N GLU A 459 -7.92 8.42 5.11
CA GLU A 459 -7.27 8.06 6.36
C GLU A 459 -6.09 8.97 6.61
N ILE A 460 -6.00 9.47 7.84
CA ILE A 460 -4.80 10.06 8.42
C ILE A 460 -4.53 9.29 9.69
N ASP A 461 -3.48 8.50 9.67
CA ASP A 461 -3.18 7.61 10.79
C ASP A 461 -2.67 8.37 12.00
N MET A 462 -3.22 8.00 13.15
CA MET A 462 -2.90 8.58 14.46
C MET A 462 -3.41 7.70 15.61
N PRO A 463 -2.73 7.61 16.76
CA PRO A 463 -1.52 8.37 17.12
C PRO A 463 -0.22 7.68 16.70
N GLY A 464 -0.23 6.43 16.25
CA GLY A 464 0.89 5.73 15.64
C GLY A 464 1.07 6.13 14.17
N HIS A 465 2.07 5.60 13.50
CA HIS A 465 2.33 5.84 12.06
C HIS A 465 2.29 7.33 11.66
N ALA A 466 2.71 8.22 12.57
CA ALA A 466 2.51 9.66 12.44
C ALA A 466 3.81 10.45 12.20
N ARG A 467 4.94 9.78 11.92
CA ARG A 467 6.26 10.42 11.86
C ARG A 467 6.32 11.55 10.83
N ALA A 468 5.75 11.38 9.65
CA ALA A 468 5.76 12.43 8.64
C ALA A 468 5.06 13.71 9.13
N ALA A 469 3.93 13.58 9.83
CA ALA A 469 3.24 14.70 10.46
C ALA A 469 4.05 15.30 11.59
N VAL A 470 4.58 14.47 12.49
CA VAL A 470 5.37 14.89 13.65
C VAL A 470 6.61 15.67 13.23
N VAL A 471 7.40 15.13 12.29
CA VAL A 471 8.62 15.77 11.76
C VAL A 471 8.28 17.09 11.07
N SER A 472 7.20 17.14 10.28
CA SER A 472 6.74 18.35 9.61
C SER A 472 6.36 19.44 10.61
N MET A 473 5.64 19.09 11.67
CA MET A 473 5.23 20.05 12.70
C MET A 473 6.39 20.48 13.60
N GLU A 474 7.40 19.64 13.82
CA GLU A 474 8.63 20.05 14.50
C GLU A 474 9.47 21.00 13.61
N ALA A 475 9.53 20.78 12.31
CA ALA A 475 10.14 21.72 11.36
C ALA A 475 9.41 23.08 11.39
N ARG A 476 8.05 23.07 11.40
CA ARG A 476 7.22 24.26 11.58
C ARG A 476 7.55 24.96 12.89
N TYR A 477 7.56 24.24 14.01
CA TYR A 477 7.88 24.77 15.33
C TYR A 477 9.20 25.53 15.30
N ARG A 478 10.27 24.90 14.80
CA ARG A 478 11.61 25.52 14.74
C ARG A 478 11.65 26.76 13.84
N ARG A 479 10.98 26.72 12.67
CA ARG A 479 10.90 27.85 11.73
C ARG A 479 10.18 29.06 12.32
N LEU A 480 9.02 28.85 12.94
CA LEU A 480 8.22 29.94 13.51
C LEU A 480 8.87 30.50 14.78
N ARG A 481 9.42 29.66 15.63
CA ARG A 481 10.17 30.07 16.80
C ARG A 481 11.39 30.95 16.44
N ALA A 482 12.11 30.60 15.39
CA ALA A 482 13.23 31.40 14.89
C ALA A 482 12.79 32.78 14.39
N ARG A 483 11.50 32.97 14.07
CA ARG A 483 10.88 34.26 13.70
C ARG A 483 10.29 34.98 14.89
N GLY A 484 10.36 34.42 16.09
CA GLY A 484 9.81 35.01 17.31
C GLY A 484 8.32 34.76 17.55
N ASP A 485 7.66 33.93 16.75
CA ASP A 485 6.24 33.61 16.90
C ASP A 485 6.05 32.31 17.69
N GLU A 486 6.23 32.36 18.99
CA GLU A 486 6.15 31.20 19.89
C GLU A 486 4.71 30.61 19.93
N ALA A 487 3.69 31.48 19.88
CA ALA A 487 2.29 31.05 19.91
C ALA A 487 1.92 30.24 18.68
N ALA A 488 2.24 30.71 17.48
CA ALA A 488 2.00 29.97 16.24
C ALA A 488 2.90 28.73 16.12
N ALA A 489 4.14 28.81 16.65
CA ALA A 489 5.05 27.67 16.69
C ALA A 489 4.46 26.50 17.48
N SER A 490 3.95 26.77 18.68
CA SER A 490 3.45 25.75 19.58
C SER A 490 2.04 25.25 19.23
N ALA A 491 1.30 25.97 18.37
CA ALA A 491 -0.11 25.69 18.10
C ALA A 491 -0.41 24.27 17.61
N TYR A 492 0.45 23.72 16.77
CA TYR A 492 0.29 22.39 16.16
C TYR A 492 1.46 21.45 16.48
N ARG A 493 2.14 21.69 17.59
CA ARG A 493 3.22 20.80 18.00
C ARG A 493 2.67 19.45 18.41
N LEU A 494 3.21 18.36 17.85
CA LEU A 494 2.71 17.01 18.02
C LEU A 494 3.52 16.17 19.01
N LEU A 495 4.68 16.64 19.44
CA LEU A 495 5.50 15.99 20.45
C LEU A 495 5.43 16.70 21.80
N ASP A 496 5.48 15.92 22.86
CA ASP A 496 5.90 16.43 24.17
C ASP A 496 7.43 16.51 24.19
N PRO A 497 8.02 17.73 24.27
CA PRO A 497 9.48 17.87 24.28
C PRO A 497 10.16 17.22 25.49
N ALA A 498 9.41 17.02 26.57
CA ALA A 498 9.90 16.42 27.79
C ALA A 498 9.69 14.90 27.85
N ASP A 499 9.04 14.32 26.85
CA ASP A 499 8.91 12.86 26.76
C ASP A 499 10.26 12.22 26.41
N THR A 500 10.72 11.32 27.27
CA THR A 500 11.95 10.56 27.12
C THR A 500 11.68 9.06 26.94
N SER A 501 10.46 8.67 26.57
CA SER A 501 10.10 7.27 26.36
C SER A 501 11.00 6.63 25.30
N ASN A 502 11.60 5.50 25.67
CA ASN A 502 12.42 4.70 24.76
C ASN A 502 11.54 3.67 24.05
N THR A 503 11.07 4.02 22.88
CA THR A 503 10.12 3.25 22.09
C THR A 503 10.66 2.99 20.69
N THR A 504 10.29 1.83 20.13
CA THR A 504 10.64 1.42 18.78
C THR A 504 9.38 0.90 18.08
N THR A 505 9.09 1.38 16.87
CA THR A 505 7.95 0.91 16.08
C THR A 505 8.24 -0.43 15.40
N VAL A 506 7.23 -1.01 14.75
CA VAL A 506 7.36 -2.25 13.97
C VAL A 506 8.31 -2.08 12.78
N GLN A 507 8.45 -0.87 12.23
CA GLN A 507 9.42 -0.52 11.18
C GLN A 507 10.73 0.08 11.73
N PHE A 508 10.99 -0.06 13.03
CA PHE A 508 12.22 0.41 13.71
C PHE A 508 12.45 1.93 13.67
N TYR A 509 11.38 2.72 13.66
CA TYR A 509 11.42 4.15 13.98
C TYR A 509 11.42 4.39 15.49
N ASP A 510 11.85 5.58 15.88
CA ASP A 510 11.83 6.04 17.26
C ASP A 510 10.46 6.65 17.66
N ARG A 511 10.37 7.20 18.89
CA ARG A 511 9.17 7.82 19.45
C ARG A 511 8.55 8.95 18.58
N ARG A 512 9.25 9.48 17.59
CA ARG A 512 8.71 10.48 16.67
C ARG A 512 7.68 9.91 15.68
N SER A 513 7.52 8.61 15.67
CA SER A 513 6.44 7.92 14.96
C SER A 513 5.09 8.04 15.69
N PHE A 514 5.10 8.48 16.94
CA PHE A 514 3.90 8.59 17.75
C PHE A 514 3.61 10.07 18.06
N LEU A 515 2.51 10.62 17.53
CA LEU A 515 2.05 11.92 18.01
C LEU A 515 1.54 11.79 19.45
N ASN A 516 1.68 12.87 20.25
CA ASN A 516 1.26 12.85 21.65
C ASN A 516 -0.27 13.03 21.79
N PRO A 517 -1.03 12.00 22.12
CA PRO A 517 -2.51 12.06 22.23
C PRO A 517 -2.99 12.89 23.40
N CYS A 518 -2.09 13.28 24.30
CA CYS A 518 -2.39 14.03 25.50
C CYS A 518 -2.25 15.55 25.30
N SER A 519 -1.82 15.97 24.10
CA SER A 519 -1.56 17.39 23.82
C SER A 519 -2.74 18.08 23.15
N ASP A 520 -2.99 19.35 23.52
CA ASP A 520 -3.92 20.22 22.78
C ASP A 520 -3.49 20.46 21.34
N GLY A 521 -2.17 20.38 21.07
CA GLY A 521 -1.61 20.51 19.73
C GLY A 521 -2.11 19.40 18.80
N ALA A 522 -2.15 18.15 19.27
CA ALA A 522 -2.67 17.01 18.52
C ALA A 522 -4.17 17.14 18.21
N GLN A 523 -4.96 17.62 19.19
CA GLN A 523 -6.40 17.86 18.98
C GLN A 523 -6.65 18.96 17.95
N ARG A 524 -5.91 20.10 18.05
CA ARG A 524 -6.00 21.18 17.05
C ARG A 524 -5.56 20.73 15.67
N PHE A 525 -4.51 19.90 15.58
CA PHE A 525 -4.04 19.32 14.33
C PHE A 525 -5.12 18.44 13.71
N ALA A 526 -5.66 17.48 14.44
CA ALA A 526 -6.74 16.62 13.97
C ALA A 526 -7.96 17.43 13.52
N SER A 527 -8.36 18.45 14.29
CA SER A 527 -9.48 19.33 13.94
C SER A 527 -9.23 20.11 12.65
N ARG A 528 -8.01 20.63 12.45
CA ARG A 528 -7.64 21.32 11.22
C ARG A 528 -7.67 20.41 10.01
N VAL A 529 -7.02 19.26 10.10
CA VAL A 529 -6.91 18.31 8.99
C VAL A 529 -8.28 17.76 8.58
N ILE A 530 -9.07 17.27 9.55
CA ILE A 530 -10.42 16.74 9.29
C ILE A 530 -11.33 17.82 8.69
N GLY A 531 -11.27 19.03 9.22
CA GLY A 531 -12.06 20.15 8.74
C GLY A 531 -11.76 20.55 7.31
N GLU A 532 -10.48 20.61 6.93
CA GLU A 532 -10.06 20.94 5.55
C GLU A 532 -10.40 19.81 4.57
N VAL A 533 -10.18 18.55 4.92
CA VAL A 533 -10.55 17.43 4.06
C VAL A 533 -12.06 17.36 3.87
N ALA A 534 -12.84 17.54 4.93
CA ALA A 534 -14.31 17.62 4.81
C ALA A 534 -14.76 18.79 3.93
N ALA A 535 -14.04 19.92 3.96
CA ALA A 535 -14.32 21.07 3.08
C ALA A 535 -14.03 20.73 1.61
N MET A 536 -12.93 20.02 1.32
CA MET A 536 -12.59 19.56 -0.03
C MET A 536 -13.68 18.62 -0.60
N HIS A 537 -14.23 17.72 0.22
CA HIS A 537 -15.32 16.85 -0.18
C HIS A 537 -16.60 17.62 -0.49
N ARG A 538 -16.96 18.63 0.33
CA ARG A 538 -18.12 19.51 0.06
C ARG A 538 -17.93 20.28 -1.25
N GLU A 539 -16.72 20.80 -1.50
CA GLU A 539 -16.39 21.49 -2.76
C GLU A 539 -16.47 20.56 -3.97
N ALA A 540 -16.13 19.31 -3.79
CA ALA A 540 -16.28 18.30 -4.84
C ALA A 540 -17.77 17.97 -5.16
N GLY A 541 -18.71 18.37 -4.30
CA GLY A 541 -20.11 18.00 -4.40
C GLY A 541 -20.42 16.58 -3.90
N ALA A 542 -19.47 15.96 -3.20
CA ALA A 542 -19.59 14.63 -2.60
C ALA A 542 -19.19 14.70 -1.11
N PRO A 543 -20.10 15.16 -0.22
CA PRO A 543 -19.82 15.32 1.19
C PRO A 543 -19.23 14.05 1.82
N LEU A 544 -18.22 14.23 2.67
CA LEU A 544 -17.52 13.13 3.34
C LEU A 544 -18.48 12.40 4.30
N SER A 545 -18.66 11.10 4.11
CA SER A 545 -19.55 10.27 4.94
C SER A 545 -18.79 9.40 5.93
N VAL A 546 -17.53 9.05 5.63
CA VAL A 546 -16.67 8.19 6.44
C VAL A 546 -15.29 8.81 6.56
N TRP A 547 -14.82 8.94 7.79
CA TRP A 547 -13.43 9.29 8.12
C TRP A 547 -12.75 8.07 8.73
N HIS A 548 -11.59 7.66 8.21
CA HIS A 548 -10.79 6.59 8.82
C HIS A 548 -9.71 7.20 9.73
N PHE A 549 -9.71 6.75 10.98
CA PHE A 549 -8.84 7.26 12.05
C PHE A 549 -7.44 6.67 12.00
N GLY A 550 -7.28 5.47 11.39
CA GLY A 550 -6.09 4.65 11.55
C GLY A 550 -6.11 3.96 12.91
N GLY A 551 -5.11 4.19 13.72
CA GLY A 551 -5.05 3.80 15.13
C GLY A 551 -4.32 2.50 15.39
N ASP A 552 -3.76 1.88 14.37
CA ASP A 552 -3.00 0.65 14.48
C ASP A 552 -1.59 0.88 15.09
N GLU A 553 -1.06 -0.19 15.60
CA GLU A 553 0.34 -0.37 16.05
C GLU A 553 0.93 0.73 16.95
N ALA A 554 0.11 1.47 17.68
CA ALA A 554 0.58 2.44 18.67
C ALA A 554 1.23 1.75 19.89
N LYS A 555 2.28 0.96 19.62
CA LYS A 555 2.97 0.09 20.59
C LYS A 555 4.49 0.14 20.39
N ASN A 556 5.26 -0.22 21.43
CA ASN A 556 6.68 -0.53 21.29
C ASN A 556 6.82 -2.00 20.88
N ILE A 557 7.35 -2.26 19.68
CA ILE A 557 7.50 -3.62 19.15
C ILE A 557 8.40 -4.48 20.04
N LEU A 558 9.41 -3.89 20.68
CA LEU A 558 10.35 -4.61 21.53
C LEU A 558 9.72 -5.09 22.86
N LEU A 559 8.53 -4.62 23.20
CA LEU A 559 7.73 -5.12 24.33
C LEU A 559 6.72 -6.20 23.91
N GLY A 560 6.69 -6.56 22.64
CA GLY A 560 5.77 -7.55 22.08
C GLY A 560 6.16 -9.01 22.36
N ALA A 561 5.28 -9.92 21.94
CA ALA A 561 5.55 -11.36 21.98
C ALA A 561 6.74 -11.68 21.04
N GLY A 562 7.66 -12.50 21.52
CA GLY A 562 8.89 -12.87 20.81
C GLY A 562 10.15 -12.29 21.47
N PHE A 563 10.08 -11.11 22.02
CA PHE A 563 11.19 -10.51 22.77
C PHE A 563 11.19 -10.95 24.24
N GLN A 564 12.39 -11.20 24.77
CA GLN A 564 12.58 -11.59 26.16
C GLN A 564 13.64 -10.69 26.83
N PRO A 565 13.67 -10.61 28.19
CA PRO A 565 14.77 -9.99 28.92
C PRO A 565 16.11 -10.59 28.53
N LEU A 566 17.22 -9.84 28.75
CA LEU A 566 18.58 -10.31 28.48
C LEU A 566 18.91 -11.64 29.18
N ASP A 567 18.28 -11.91 30.32
CA ASP A 567 18.38 -13.15 31.07
C ASP A 567 17.35 -14.21 30.69
N GLY A 568 16.63 -13.99 29.60
CA GLY A 568 15.60 -14.88 29.10
C GLY A 568 16.11 -16.29 28.83
N THR A 569 15.29 -17.28 29.16
CA THR A 569 15.66 -18.70 29.16
C THR A 569 15.31 -19.42 27.86
N ASP A 570 14.47 -18.83 27.00
CA ASP A 570 14.12 -19.42 25.71
C ASP A 570 15.18 -19.06 24.66
N PRO A 571 16.00 -20.03 24.21
CA PRO A 571 17.07 -19.75 23.24
C PRO A 571 16.55 -19.35 21.84
N GLY A 572 15.28 -19.60 21.55
CA GLY A 572 14.63 -19.26 20.28
C GLY A 572 14.06 -17.85 20.23
N LYS A 573 14.10 -17.11 21.33
CA LYS A 573 13.53 -15.76 21.44
C LYS A 573 14.62 -14.68 21.48
N GLY A 574 14.24 -13.47 21.09
CA GLY A 574 15.08 -12.30 21.19
C GLY A 574 15.37 -11.89 22.63
N ARG A 575 16.56 -11.32 22.87
CA ARG A 575 17.02 -10.91 24.19
C ARG A 575 17.14 -9.40 24.26
N VAL A 576 16.04 -8.76 24.61
CA VAL A 576 15.97 -7.31 24.77
C VAL A 576 15.96 -6.98 26.26
N ASN A 577 16.69 -5.93 26.63
CA ASN A 577 16.56 -5.36 27.97
C ASN A 577 15.20 -4.67 28.09
N LEU A 578 14.18 -5.41 28.49
CA LEU A 578 12.81 -4.92 28.62
C LEU A 578 12.70 -3.78 29.66
N ALA A 579 13.57 -3.77 30.68
CA ALA A 579 13.58 -2.70 31.70
C ALA A 579 14.05 -1.35 31.11
N ALA A 580 14.75 -1.37 29.97
CA ALA A 580 15.15 -0.17 29.25
C ALA A 580 14.15 0.25 28.17
N GLN A 581 13.08 -0.47 27.98
CA GLN A 581 12.04 -0.18 26.98
C GLN A 581 10.81 0.42 27.65
N ASP A 582 10.22 1.40 26.99
CA ASP A 582 9.00 2.07 27.45
C ASP A 582 7.87 1.83 26.43
N LYS A 583 6.63 1.81 26.94
CA LYS A 583 5.45 1.99 26.09
C LYS A 583 5.45 3.42 25.54
N PRO A 584 4.85 3.70 24.38
CA PRO A 584 4.68 5.06 23.90
C PRO A 584 4.10 5.96 24.98
N TRP A 585 4.64 7.16 25.09
CA TRP A 585 4.25 8.23 26.05
C TRP A 585 4.41 7.89 27.55
N ALA A 586 4.99 6.76 27.91
CA ALA A 586 5.11 6.35 29.32
C ALA A 586 5.88 7.33 30.19
N ARG A 587 6.80 8.11 29.60
CA ARG A 587 7.58 9.16 30.28
C ARG A 587 7.18 10.57 29.84
N SER A 588 6.04 10.76 29.17
CA SER A 588 5.51 12.08 28.86
C SER A 588 4.88 12.72 30.08
N PRO A 589 5.38 13.88 30.56
CA PRO A 589 4.72 14.63 31.64
C PRO A 589 3.27 15.00 31.32
N GLN A 590 2.96 15.33 30.07
CA GLN A 590 1.59 15.65 29.64
C GLN A 590 0.66 14.44 29.79
N CYS A 591 1.07 13.27 29.36
CA CYS A 591 0.29 12.04 29.51
C CYS A 591 0.21 11.59 30.97
N THR A 592 1.31 11.69 31.74
CA THR A 592 1.31 11.40 33.17
C THR A 592 0.31 12.26 33.92
N ALA A 593 0.25 13.56 33.61
CA ALA A 593 -0.74 14.48 34.24
C ALA A 593 -2.18 14.07 33.91
N LEU A 594 -2.44 13.66 32.67
CA LEU A 594 -3.75 13.22 32.22
C LEU A 594 -4.18 11.89 32.88
N LEU A 595 -3.26 10.93 33.01
CA LEU A 595 -3.49 9.68 33.74
C LEU A 595 -3.77 9.96 35.25
N SER A 596 -2.99 10.83 35.86
CA SER A 596 -3.18 11.24 37.25
C SER A 596 -4.52 11.94 37.50
N ALA A 597 -5.07 12.63 36.49
CA ALA A 597 -6.40 13.23 36.49
C ALA A 597 -7.53 12.22 36.21
N GLY A 598 -7.23 10.92 36.04
CA GLY A 598 -8.21 9.86 35.80
C GLY A 598 -8.89 9.93 34.42
N LYS A 599 -8.25 10.55 33.43
CA LYS A 599 -8.79 10.68 32.06
C LYS A 599 -8.58 9.42 31.22
N ALA A 600 -7.61 8.59 31.59
CA ALA A 600 -7.39 7.23 31.11
C ALA A 600 -6.80 6.39 32.24
N ALA A 601 -7.03 5.09 32.25
CA ALA A 601 -6.55 4.19 33.32
C ALA A 601 -5.06 3.83 33.16
N SER A 602 -4.56 3.81 31.93
CA SER A 602 -3.18 3.47 31.62
C SER A 602 -2.72 4.09 30.30
N VAL A 603 -1.43 4.01 30.01
CA VAL A 603 -0.88 4.45 28.71
C VAL A 603 -1.43 3.62 27.54
N ASP A 604 -1.84 2.37 27.75
CA ASP A 604 -2.44 1.51 26.71
C ASP A 604 -3.82 1.99 26.28
N GLU A 605 -4.51 2.75 27.14
CA GLU A 605 -5.82 3.35 26.82
C GLU A 605 -5.74 4.64 26.02
N LEU A 606 -4.55 5.28 25.97
CA LEU A 606 -4.40 6.59 25.34
C LEU A 606 -4.79 6.61 23.85
N PRO A 607 -4.48 5.58 23.02
CA PRO A 607 -4.96 5.54 21.64
C PRO A 607 -6.48 5.57 21.55
N SER A 608 -7.18 4.71 22.31
CA SER A 608 -8.65 4.65 22.32
C SER A 608 -9.28 5.91 22.92
N MET A 609 -8.65 6.53 23.93
CA MET A 609 -9.07 7.83 24.45
C MET A 609 -8.99 8.90 23.35
N PHE A 610 -7.89 8.95 22.61
CA PHE A 610 -7.71 9.90 21.53
C PHE A 610 -8.70 9.65 20.39
N ALA A 611 -8.98 8.38 20.05
CA ALA A 611 -10.00 8.01 19.06
C ALA A 611 -11.39 8.55 19.47
N ARG A 612 -11.76 8.48 20.76
CA ARG A 612 -13.01 9.07 21.28
C ARG A 612 -13.04 10.60 21.08
N GLN A 613 -11.92 11.29 21.32
CA GLN A 613 -11.82 12.75 21.12
C GLN A 613 -11.92 13.10 19.62
N VAL A 614 -11.22 12.36 18.75
CA VAL A 614 -11.29 12.55 17.30
C VAL A 614 -12.70 12.29 16.78
N SER A 615 -13.44 11.32 17.33
CA SER A 615 -14.83 11.06 16.95
C SER A 615 -15.76 12.27 17.16
N GLN A 616 -15.48 13.10 18.17
CA GLN A 616 -16.20 14.36 18.39
C GLN A 616 -15.89 15.38 17.29
N ILE A 617 -14.63 15.46 16.87
CA ILE A 617 -14.20 16.34 15.76
C ILE A 617 -14.85 15.88 14.45
N VAL A 618 -14.84 14.58 14.18
CA VAL A 618 -15.47 13.96 13.00
C VAL A 618 -16.96 14.33 12.96
N ARG A 619 -17.68 14.10 14.05
CA ARG A 619 -19.09 14.48 14.19
C ARG A 619 -19.33 15.98 13.98
N ALA A 620 -18.49 16.83 14.58
CA ALA A 620 -18.62 18.29 14.48
C ALA A 620 -18.47 18.79 13.03
N ASN A 621 -17.79 18.04 12.17
CA ASN A 621 -17.67 18.31 10.74
C ASN A 621 -18.80 17.71 9.89
N GLY A 622 -19.83 17.14 10.52
CA GLY A 622 -21.00 16.55 9.84
C GLY A 622 -20.77 15.16 9.26
N ILE A 623 -19.67 14.50 9.64
CA ILE A 623 -19.33 13.16 9.17
C ILE A 623 -20.04 12.12 10.05
N GLY A 624 -20.85 11.27 9.44
CA GLY A 624 -21.71 10.34 10.16
C GLY A 624 -21.02 9.08 10.66
N THR A 625 -19.91 8.69 10.05
CA THR A 625 -19.19 7.45 10.39
C THR A 625 -17.71 7.72 10.63
N MET A 626 -17.18 7.22 11.74
CA MET A 626 -15.75 7.07 11.93
C MET A 626 -15.39 5.59 11.74
N ALA A 627 -14.32 5.33 11.02
CA ALA A 627 -13.69 4.02 10.87
C ALA A 627 -12.34 4.00 11.56
N ALA A 628 -11.89 2.83 12.01
CA ALA A 628 -10.55 2.61 12.56
C ALA A 628 -10.09 1.18 12.32
N TRP A 629 -8.78 0.97 12.33
CA TRP A 629 -8.22 -0.36 12.53
C TRP A 629 -8.60 -0.87 13.93
N GLN A 630 -8.74 -2.17 14.10
CA GLN A 630 -9.17 -2.76 15.36
C GLN A 630 -8.31 -2.37 16.57
N ASP A 631 -7.04 -2.12 16.37
CA ASP A 631 -6.08 -1.73 17.43
C ASP A 631 -6.44 -0.38 18.05
N GLY A 632 -6.85 0.59 17.24
CA GLY A 632 -7.16 1.95 17.67
C GLY A 632 -8.33 2.06 18.64
N ILE A 633 -9.17 1.02 18.70
CA ILE A 633 -10.37 0.99 19.53
C ILE A 633 -10.35 -0.12 20.58
N LYS A 634 -9.21 -0.79 20.75
CA LYS A 634 -9.05 -1.99 21.59
C LYS A 634 -9.56 -1.81 23.03
N HIS A 635 -9.48 -0.60 23.57
CA HIS A 635 -9.91 -0.27 24.93
C HIS A 635 -11.23 0.52 24.98
N ALA A 636 -12.05 0.43 23.92
CA ALA A 636 -13.43 0.93 23.93
C ALA A 636 -14.40 -0.24 24.20
N ASN A 637 -15.52 0.08 24.89
CA ASN A 637 -16.51 -0.94 25.24
C ASN A 637 -17.47 -1.24 24.08
N GLY A 638 -17.54 -0.36 23.08
CA GLY A 638 -18.40 -0.49 21.91
C GLY A 638 -18.61 0.81 21.17
N PRO A 639 -19.40 0.82 20.10
CA PRO A 639 -19.67 2.01 19.29
C PRO A 639 -20.23 3.19 20.06
N GLN A 640 -20.92 2.95 21.16
CA GLN A 640 -21.52 3.99 22.03
C GLN A 640 -20.49 4.88 22.73
N ASP A 641 -19.23 4.46 22.81
CA ASP A 641 -18.15 5.26 23.38
C ASP A 641 -17.72 6.41 22.43
N PHE A 642 -18.17 6.39 21.18
CA PHE A 642 -17.79 7.36 20.15
C PHE A 642 -18.93 8.33 19.84
N ALA A 643 -18.59 9.55 19.44
CA ALA A 643 -19.56 10.61 19.19
C ALA A 643 -20.26 10.48 17.83
N THR A 644 -19.70 9.78 16.86
CA THR A 644 -20.28 9.58 15.53
C THR A 644 -21.51 8.66 15.58
N ALA A 645 -22.42 8.82 14.63
CA ALA A 645 -23.64 8.00 14.55
C ALA A 645 -23.31 6.51 14.30
N ASN A 646 -22.21 6.25 13.62
CA ASN A 646 -21.72 4.90 13.35
C ASN A 646 -20.22 4.82 13.65
N MET A 647 -19.81 3.65 14.17
CA MET A 647 -18.41 3.26 14.28
C MET A 647 -18.16 2.00 13.48
N MET A 648 -17.22 2.05 12.57
CA MET A 648 -16.84 0.95 11.70
C MET A 648 -15.43 0.48 12.06
N VAL A 649 -15.23 -0.82 12.11
CA VAL A 649 -13.93 -1.43 12.42
C VAL A 649 -13.44 -2.19 11.22
N THR A 650 -12.21 -1.90 10.79
CA THR A 650 -11.49 -2.67 9.80
C THR A 650 -10.68 -3.74 10.50
N LEU A 651 -11.10 -5.01 10.34
CA LEU A 651 -10.51 -6.17 10.99
C LEU A 651 -9.38 -6.72 10.13
N TRP A 652 -8.15 -6.74 10.66
CA TRP A 652 -6.94 -7.20 9.96
C TRP A 652 -6.20 -8.37 10.65
N ASP A 653 -6.89 -9.15 11.46
CA ASP A 653 -6.37 -10.43 11.95
C ASP A 653 -6.33 -11.47 10.82
N THR A 654 -5.38 -12.41 10.88
CA THR A 654 -5.38 -13.57 9.99
C THR A 654 -6.34 -14.65 10.49
N MET A 655 -6.77 -15.52 9.59
CA MET A 655 -7.66 -16.63 9.97
C MET A 655 -7.03 -17.55 11.01
N PHE A 656 -5.73 -17.84 10.87
CA PHE A 656 -5.01 -18.73 11.78
C PHE A 656 -4.56 -18.05 13.09
N TRP A 657 -4.63 -16.71 13.19
CA TRP A 657 -4.41 -15.97 14.44
C TRP A 657 -5.71 -15.59 15.15
N GLY A 658 -6.87 -16.06 14.67
CA GLY A 658 -8.12 -15.90 15.37
C GLY A 658 -9.06 -14.84 14.84
N ALA A 659 -8.98 -14.48 13.56
CA ALA A 659 -9.91 -13.51 12.95
C ALA A 659 -11.39 -13.84 13.18
N SER A 660 -11.75 -15.14 13.24
CA SER A 660 -13.12 -15.57 13.53
C SER A 660 -13.59 -15.14 14.94
N ASP A 661 -12.71 -15.27 15.94
CA ASP A 661 -13.02 -14.88 17.32
C ASP A 661 -13.01 -13.36 17.48
N SER A 662 -12.09 -12.68 16.84
CA SER A 662 -12.05 -11.22 16.80
C SER A 662 -13.32 -10.65 16.16
N ALA A 663 -13.74 -11.18 15.02
CA ALA A 663 -14.99 -10.78 14.36
C ALA A 663 -16.21 -11.01 15.25
N ARG A 664 -16.28 -12.14 15.94
CA ARG A 664 -17.36 -12.44 16.90
C ARG A 664 -17.35 -11.46 18.06
N THR A 665 -16.19 -11.16 18.61
CA THR A 665 -16.05 -10.24 19.75
C THR A 665 -16.49 -8.82 19.37
N LEU A 666 -16.00 -8.30 18.26
CA LEU A 666 -16.38 -6.98 17.75
C LEU A 666 -17.86 -6.91 17.37
N GLY A 667 -18.39 -8.00 16.77
CA GLY A 667 -19.82 -8.11 16.45
C GLY A 667 -20.70 -8.09 17.69
N ASN A 668 -20.32 -8.79 18.75
CA ASN A 668 -21.03 -8.79 20.03
C ASN A 668 -20.99 -7.41 20.72
N GLN A 669 -19.92 -6.64 20.50
CA GLN A 669 -19.85 -5.25 20.96
C GLN A 669 -20.70 -4.28 20.12
N GLY A 670 -21.23 -4.73 18.96
CA GLY A 670 -22.11 -3.96 18.10
C GLY A 670 -21.41 -3.12 17.02
N TYR A 671 -20.12 -3.35 16.76
CA TYR A 671 -19.41 -2.67 15.68
C TYR A 671 -19.89 -3.14 14.30
N LYS A 672 -19.87 -2.21 13.34
CA LYS A 672 -19.94 -2.53 11.92
C LYS A 672 -18.56 -2.96 11.45
N MET A 673 -18.44 -4.12 10.83
CA MET A 673 -17.14 -4.67 10.46
C MET A 673 -16.90 -4.68 8.96
N VAL A 674 -15.70 -4.29 8.57
CA VAL A 674 -15.12 -4.51 7.26
C VAL A 674 -13.96 -5.48 7.41
N LEU A 675 -14.00 -6.58 6.67
CA LEU A 675 -12.92 -7.57 6.71
C LEU A 675 -11.78 -7.14 5.79
N ALA A 676 -10.58 -7.07 6.33
CA ALA A 676 -9.32 -6.80 5.64
C ALA A 676 -8.28 -7.87 6.00
N LEU A 677 -8.67 -9.14 5.92
CA LEU A 677 -7.87 -10.28 6.38
C LEU A 677 -6.56 -10.37 5.61
N PRO A 678 -5.39 -10.26 6.27
CA PRO A 678 -4.10 -10.17 5.57
C PRO A 678 -3.79 -11.38 4.69
N ASP A 679 -4.12 -12.56 5.16
CA ASP A 679 -3.88 -13.81 4.46
C ASP A 679 -4.73 -13.99 3.17
N TYR A 680 -5.80 -13.21 2.98
CA TYR A 680 -6.70 -13.30 1.82
C TYR A 680 -6.78 -12.01 0.99
N LEU A 681 -6.64 -10.84 1.62
CA LEU A 681 -7.02 -9.56 1.05
C LEU A 681 -5.87 -8.54 0.98
N TYR A 682 -4.66 -8.87 1.45
CA TYR A 682 -3.50 -8.00 1.31
C TYR A 682 -2.82 -8.25 -0.04
N PHE A 683 -2.92 -7.26 -0.92
CA PHE A 683 -2.37 -7.32 -2.27
C PHE A 683 -0.91 -6.86 -2.35
N ASP A 684 -0.34 -6.43 -1.25
CA ASP A 684 1.10 -6.26 -1.06
C ASP A 684 1.82 -7.58 -0.77
N PHE A 685 1.10 -8.67 -0.46
CA PHE A 685 1.70 -10.00 -0.40
C PHE A 685 1.91 -10.59 -1.79
N PRO A 686 2.97 -11.40 -1.98
CA PRO A 686 3.32 -11.94 -3.28
C PRO A 686 2.23 -12.87 -3.83
N TYR A 687 2.17 -12.98 -5.14
CA TYR A 687 1.27 -13.94 -5.79
C TYR A 687 1.71 -15.39 -5.61
N SER A 688 3.01 -15.63 -5.49
CA SER A 688 3.59 -16.96 -5.39
C SER A 688 4.85 -16.97 -4.54
N PHE A 689 5.38 -18.17 -4.31
CA PHE A 689 6.60 -18.38 -3.53
C PHE A 689 7.90 -18.05 -4.27
N ASP A 690 7.86 -17.63 -5.54
CA ASP A 690 9.07 -17.20 -6.26
C ASP A 690 9.72 -16.02 -5.53
N GLN A 691 11.00 -16.09 -5.23
CA GLN A 691 11.75 -15.05 -4.54
C GLN A 691 11.80 -13.71 -5.28
N ARG A 692 11.54 -13.72 -6.60
CA ARG A 692 11.45 -12.52 -7.42
C ARG A 692 10.08 -11.85 -7.35
N GLU A 693 9.06 -12.57 -6.85
CA GLU A 693 7.77 -11.95 -6.55
C GLU A 693 7.93 -10.98 -5.39
N ARG A 694 7.41 -9.79 -5.61
CA ARG A 694 7.42 -8.68 -4.66
C ARG A 694 6.44 -8.94 -3.52
N GLY A 695 6.74 -8.42 -2.35
CA GLY A 695 5.78 -8.33 -1.25
C GLY A 695 6.32 -8.79 0.09
N TYR A 696 5.61 -8.39 1.14
CA TYR A 696 5.78 -8.93 2.47
C TYR A 696 5.22 -10.35 2.57
N TYR A 697 5.55 -11.04 3.66
CA TYR A 697 5.16 -12.46 3.83
C TYR A 697 4.83 -12.82 5.29
N TRP A 698 4.61 -11.81 6.16
CA TRP A 698 4.36 -12.06 7.58
C TRP A 698 3.05 -12.81 7.85
N ALA A 699 2.03 -12.68 7.00
CA ALA A 699 0.75 -13.38 7.13
C ALA A 699 0.49 -14.39 6.00
N SER A 700 1.20 -14.30 4.87
CA SER A 700 1.02 -15.20 3.75
C SER A 700 2.27 -15.22 2.86
N HIS A 701 2.78 -16.40 2.54
CA HIS A 701 3.86 -16.54 1.56
C HIS A 701 3.36 -16.44 0.12
N GLY A 702 2.04 -16.49 -0.09
CA GLY A 702 1.42 -16.30 -1.40
C GLY A 702 -0.06 -16.02 -1.25
N THR A 703 -0.49 -14.87 -1.76
CA THR A 703 -1.90 -14.46 -1.83
C THR A 703 -2.26 -14.32 -3.30
N ASP A 704 -2.57 -15.45 -3.94
CA ASP A 704 -2.99 -15.49 -5.34
C ASP A 704 -4.49 -15.13 -5.51
N GLY A 705 -4.95 -15.05 -6.75
CA GLY A 705 -6.35 -14.77 -7.06
C GLY A 705 -7.31 -15.82 -6.52
N PHE A 706 -6.89 -17.10 -6.46
CA PHE A 706 -7.72 -18.17 -5.90
C PHE A 706 -7.94 -18.01 -4.40
N LYS A 707 -6.91 -17.61 -3.67
CA LYS A 707 -7.03 -17.39 -2.23
C LYS A 707 -8.04 -16.27 -1.93
N THR A 708 -7.95 -15.15 -2.63
CA THR A 708 -8.95 -14.06 -2.53
C THR A 708 -10.35 -14.53 -2.97
N PHE A 709 -10.45 -15.28 -4.07
CA PHE A 709 -11.71 -15.79 -4.60
C PHE A 709 -12.40 -16.78 -3.66
N SER A 710 -11.64 -17.63 -2.98
CA SER A 710 -12.16 -18.69 -2.10
C SER A 710 -12.56 -18.22 -0.70
N LEU A 711 -12.41 -16.94 -0.39
CA LEU A 711 -12.85 -16.37 0.88
C LEU A 711 -14.36 -16.50 1.06
N ALA A 712 -14.79 -17.07 2.18
CA ALA A 712 -16.18 -17.10 2.63
C ALA A 712 -16.40 -16.10 3.78
N PRO A 713 -16.75 -14.83 3.49
CA PRO A 713 -16.78 -13.77 4.51
C PRO A 713 -17.88 -13.95 5.56
N ASP A 714 -19.05 -14.48 5.19
CA ASP A 714 -20.19 -14.66 6.12
C ASP A 714 -20.04 -15.93 7.00
N ASN A 715 -19.06 -16.79 6.69
CA ASN A 715 -18.74 -17.97 7.48
C ASN A 715 -17.23 -18.11 7.58
N LEU A 716 -16.59 -17.23 8.36
CA LEU A 716 -15.13 -17.23 8.52
C LEU A 716 -14.55 -18.58 8.89
N PRO A 717 -15.15 -19.36 9.83
CA PRO A 717 -14.66 -20.71 10.16
C PRO A 717 -14.49 -21.65 8.97
N GLN A 718 -15.37 -21.55 7.95
CA GLN A 718 -15.31 -22.39 6.74
C GLN A 718 -13.95 -22.31 6.03
N ASN A 719 -13.28 -21.17 6.09
CA ASN A 719 -12.01 -20.96 5.39
C ASN A 719 -10.89 -21.87 5.88
N ALA A 720 -10.95 -22.35 7.15
CA ALA A 720 -10.00 -23.32 7.70
C ALA A 720 -10.06 -24.70 7.04
N GLU A 721 -11.14 -25.02 6.30
CA GLU A 721 -11.24 -26.26 5.52
C GLU A 721 -10.69 -26.09 4.08
N ILE A 722 -10.52 -24.82 3.62
CA ILE A 722 -10.11 -24.51 2.25
C ILE A 722 -8.61 -24.21 2.17
N MET A 723 -8.07 -23.51 3.18
CA MET A 723 -6.70 -23.00 3.18
C MET A 723 -5.92 -23.44 4.42
N ALA A 724 -4.61 -23.60 4.23
CA ALA A 724 -3.64 -23.74 5.30
C ALA A 724 -3.23 -22.35 5.86
N ASP A 725 -2.51 -22.37 6.99
CA ASP A 725 -1.86 -21.18 7.54
C ASP A 725 -0.72 -20.66 6.64
N ARG A 726 0.00 -19.66 7.11
CA ARG A 726 1.13 -19.07 6.40
C ARG A 726 2.19 -20.10 6.01
N ASP A 727 2.47 -21.04 6.90
CA ASP A 727 3.55 -22.04 6.77
C ASP A 727 3.10 -23.34 6.11
N GLY A 728 1.83 -23.40 5.67
CA GLY A 728 1.25 -24.54 4.96
C GLY A 728 0.63 -25.58 5.88
N ASN A 729 0.52 -25.34 7.20
CA ASN A 729 -0.06 -26.25 8.15
C ASN A 729 -1.58 -26.08 8.23
N PRO A 730 -2.33 -27.19 8.35
CA PRO A 730 -3.75 -27.13 8.65
C PRO A 730 -3.99 -26.51 10.03
N PHE A 731 -4.89 -25.56 10.10
CA PHE A 731 -5.41 -25.02 11.36
C PHE A 731 -6.90 -25.34 11.51
N GLU A 732 -7.41 -25.22 12.71
CA GLU A 732 -8.78 -25.58 13.05
C GLU A 732 -9.55 -24.35 13.55
N VAL A 733 -10.77 -24.19 13.07
CA VAL A 733 -11.70 -23.19 13.59
C VAL A 733 -13.05 -23.83 13.84
N THR A 734 -13.61 -23.59 15.02
CA THR A 734 -14.97 -24.01 15.38
C THR A 734 -15.86 -22.77 15.49
N SER A 735 -17.00 -22.79 14.83
CA SER A 735 -17.99 -21.71 14.90
C SER A 735 -18.54 -21.59 16.32
N ALA A 736 -18.51 -20.39 16.89
CA ALA A 736 -19.02 -20.13 18.23
C ALA A 736 -20.05 -18.98 18.23
N GLY A 737 -21.19 -19.20 18.89
CA GLY A 737 -22.25 -18.21 18.99
C GLY A 737 -22.89 -17.85 17.64
N SER A 738 -23.45 -16.66 17.54
CA SER A 738 -24.10 -16.16 16.31
C SER A 738 -23.08 -15.68 15.28
N ALA A 739 -23.46 -15.74 14.00
CA ALA A 739 -22.66 -15.19 12.91
C ALA A 739 -22.40 -13.68 13.13
N PRO A 740 -21.15 -13.23 13.00
CA PRO A 740 -20.84 -11.80 13.07
C PRO A 740 -21.48 -11.06 11.89
N ARG A 741 -21.92 -9.81 12.15
CA ARG A 741 -22.45 -8.96 11.09
C ARG A 741 -21.32 -8.30 10.32
N ILE A 742 -21.17 -8.67 9.07
CA ILE A 742 -20.17 -8.11 8.14
C ILE A 742 -20.83 -7.05 7.27
N GLU A 743 -20.30 -5.83 7.24
CA GLU A 743 -20.73 -4.74 6.36
C GLU A 743 -20.07 -4.82 4.98
N GLY A 744 -18.93 -5.49 4.90
CA GLY A 744 -18.21 -5.68 3.66
C GLY A 744 -16.81 -6.23 3.79
N ILE A 745 -16.13 -6.28 2.65
CA ILE A 745 -14.72 -6.68 2.54
C ILE A 745 -13.92 -5.61 1.81
N GLN A 746 -12.64 -5.53 2.11
CA GLN A 746 -11.74 -4.54 1.52
C GLN A 746 -10.37 -5.17 1.25
N GLY A 747 -9.89 -5.03 0.01
CA GLY A 747 -8.52 -5.35 -0.35
C GLY A 747 -7.56 -4.27 0.15
N GLN A 748 -6.34 -4.65 0.48
CA GLN A 748 -5.30 -3.74 0.97
C GLN A 748 -4.12 -3.76 0.01
N ALA A 749 -3.58 -2.60 -0.32
CA ALA A 749 -2.36 -2.47 -1.10
C ALA A 749 -1.38 -1.54 -0.36
N TRP A 750 -0.72 -2.09 0.67
CA TRP A 750 0.38 -1.42 1.36
C TRP A 750 1.56 -1.24 0.42
N ALA A 751 2.28 -0.15 0.51
CA ALA A 751 3.14 0.30 -0.56
C ALA A 751 4.64 0.27 -0.26
N GLU A 752 5.09 -0.31 0.84
CA GLU A 752 6.50 -0.29 1.27
C GLU A 752 7.44 -0.85 0.19
N VAL A 753 7.05 -1.93 -0.44
CA VAL A 753 7.85 -2.58 -1.50
C VAL A 753 7.32 -2.33 -2.92
N MET A 754 6.26 -1.55 -3.07
CA MET A 754 5.69 -1.15 -4.36
C MET A 754 6.08 0.30 -4.67
N ARG A 755 7.23 0.55 -5.28
CA ARG A 755 7.78 1.89 -5.51
C ARG A 755 7.20 2.60 -6.72
N THR A 756 6.80 1.86 -7.75
CA THR A 756 6.27 2.42 -9.01
C THR A 756 4.79 2.13 -9.20
N ASP A 757 4.12 2.92 -10.03
CA ASP A 757 2.73 2.69 -10.41
C ASP A 757 2.54 1.36 -11.15
N GLN A 758 3.53 0.94 -11.95
CA GLN A 758 3.52 -0.35 -12.64
C GLN A 758 3.62 -1.51 -11.66
N GLN A 759 4.47 -1.40 -10.64
CA GLN A 759 4.57 -2.42 -9.58
C GLN A 759 3.26 -2.52 -8.79
N PHE A 760 2.63 -1.38 -8.49
CA PHE A 760 1.33 -1.34 -7.83
C PHE A 760 0.24 -2.03 -8.69
N GLU A 761 0.12 -1.67 -9.96
CA GLU A 761 -0.89 -2.25 -10.84
C GLU A 761 -0.67 -3.76 -11.05
N TYR A 762 0.60 -4.20 -11.19
CA TYR A 762 0.95 -5.62 -11.24
C TYR A 762 0.47 -6.38 -10.01
N MET A 763 0.61 -5.79 -8.82
CA MET A 763 0.19 -6.42 -7.56
C MET A 763 -1.34 -6.40 -7.38
N VAL A 764 -2.03 -5.42 -7.93
CA VAL A 764 -3.49 -5.28 -7.81
C VAL A 764 -4.23 -6.13 -8.85
N TYR A 765 -3.76 -6.16 -10.10
CA TYR A 765 -4.47 -6.86 -11.18
C TYR A 765 -3.85 -8.22 -11.51
N PRO A 766 -4.65 -9.30 -11.64
CA PRO A 766 -6.13 -9.33 -11.65
C PRO A 766 -6.82 -9.60 -10.29
N ARG A 767 -6.13 -9.61 -9.16
CA ARG A 767 -6.72 -9.94 -7.83
C ARG A 767 -7.91 -9.07 -7.46
N LEU A 768 -7.93 -7.80 -7.92
CA LEU A 768 -9.07 -6.90 -7.75
C LEU A 768 -10.39 -7.49 -8.26
N LEU A 769 -10.32 -8.32 -9.32
CA LEU A 769 -11.52 -8.95 -9.88
C LEU A 769 -12.06 -10.03 -8.93
N ALA A 770 -11.17 -10.80 -8.30
CA ALA A 770 -11.56 -11.79 -7.30
C ALA A 770 -12.16 -11.14 -6.04
N LEU A 771 -11.58 -10.02 -5.60
CA LEU A 771 -12.16 -9.19 -4.55
C LEU A 771 -13.56 -8.70 -4.93
N ALA A 772 -13.72 -8.14 -6.12
CA ALA A 772 -15.00 -7.62 -6.61
C ALA A 772 -16.06 -8.72 -6.67
N GLU A 773 -15.69 -9.91 -7.13
CA GLU A 773 -16.54 -11.09 -7.15
C GLU A 773 -17.09 -11.44 -5.76
N ARG A 774 -16.20 -11.55 -4.76
CA ARG A 774 -16.59 -11.89 -3.38
C ARG A 774 -17.33 -10.77 -2.67
N ALA A 775 -17.01 -9.52 -2.97
CA ALA A 775 -17.67 -8.36 -2.38
C ALA A 775 -19.12 -8.17 -2.93
N TRP A 776 -19.36 -8.58 -4.16
CA TRP A 776 -20.64 -8.40 -4.83
C TRP A 776 -21.54 -9.62 -4.73
N HIS A 777 -21.01 -10.82 -4.95
CA HIS A 777 -21.75 -12.07 -5.11
C HIS A 777 -21.43 -13.08 -4.01
N ARG A 778 -22.46 -13.79 -3.53
CA ARG A 778 -22.32 -14.95 -2.67
C ARG A 778 -22.24 -16.22 -3.51
N ALA A 779 -21.17 -16.97 -3.34
CA ALA A 779 -20.98 -18.19 -4.12
C ALA A 779 -21.85 -19.35 -3.61
N PRO A 780 -22.23 -20.29 -4.51
CA PRO A 780 -23.07 -21.43 -4.15
C PRO A 780 -22.37 -22.42 -3.19
N TRP A 781 -21.02 -22.46 -3.16
CA TRP A 781 -20.22 -23.29 -2.28
C TRP A 781 -20.05 -22.69 -0.86
N GLU A 782 -20.43 -21.44 -0.63
CA GLU A 782 -20.39 -20.82 0.69
C GLU A 782 -21.51 -21.39 1.57
N ARG A 783 -21.13 -21.97 2.69
CA ARG A 783 -22.06 -22.57 3.65
C ARG A 783 -22.70 -21.50 4.55
N PRO A 784 -23.96 -21.69 4.97
CA PRO A 784 -24.52 -20.90 6.06
C PRO A 784 -23.72 -21.11 7.34
N TYR A 785 -23.54 -20.05 8.12
CA TYR A 785 -22.94 -20.14 9.45
C TYR A 785 -23.84 -21.02 10.36
N ARG A 786 -23.22 -21.95 11.08
CA ARG A 786 -23.89 -22.77 12.09
C ARG A 786 -22.99 -22.93 13.31
N GLU A 787 -23.49 -22.55 14.47
CA GLU A 787 -22.79 -22.73 15.73
C GLU A 787 -22.38 -24.19 15.96
N GLY A 788 -21.20 -24.41 16.52
CA GLY A 788 -20.65 -25.73 16.82
C GLY A 788 -20.04 -26.46 15.61
N GLU A 789 -20.14 -25.89 14.39
CA GLU A 789 -19.48 -26.53 13.26
C GLU A 789 -17.97 -26.29 13.30
N ARG A 790 -17.22 -27.39 13.18
CA ARG A 790 -15.76 -27.43 13.14
C ARG A 790 -15.28 -27.56 11.71
N TYR A 791 -14.23 -26.82 11.35
CA TYR A 791 -13.62 -26.84 10.05
C TYR A 791 -12.10 -26.98 10.16
N LYS A 792 -11.50 -27.87 9.36
CA LYS A 792 -10.05 -28.10 9.30
C LYS A 792 -9.67 -28.74 7.98
N LEU A 793 -8.67 -28.20 7.32
CA LEU A 793 -8.14 -28.73 6.07
C LEU A 793 -7.62 -30.16 6.24
N GLY A 794 -8.09 -31.07 5.37
CA GLY A 794 -7.68 -32.49 5.37
C GLY A 794 -8.35 -33.36 6.45
N ASP A 795 -9.19 -32.78 7.32
CA ASP A 795 -9.88 -33.50 8.41
C ASP A 795 -11.41 -33.40 8.28
N THR A 796 -11.94 -32.25 7.86
CA THR A 796 -13.37 -32.06 7.61
C THR A 796 -13.66 -31.99 6.12
N ASP A 797 -14.89 -32.39 5.72
CA ASP A 797 -15.34 -32.40 4.33
C ASP A 797 -16.78 -31.86 4.24
N LYS A 798 -16.94 -30.59 4.66
CA LYS A 798 -18.25 -29.91 4.69
C LYS A 798 -18.44 -28.99 3.51
N VAL A 799 -17.33 -28.39 3.03
CA VAL A 799 -17.34 -27.46 1.90
C VAL A 799 -17.38 -28.25 0.60
N ASP A 800 -18.27 -27.88 -0.31
CA ASP A 800 -18.30 -28.43 -1.67
C ASP A 800 -17.10 -27.91 -2.48
N LYS A 801 -15.99 -28.60 -2.36
CA LYS A 801 -14.73 -28.26 -3.05
C LYS A 801 -14.83 -28.44 -4.55
N ALA A 802 -15.72 -29.31 -5.05
CA ALA A 802 -15.95 -29.50 -6.47
C ALA A 802 -16.71 -28.27 -7.06
N ALA A 803 -17.74 -27.80 -6.37
CA ALA A 803 -18.44 -26.57 -6.74
C ALA A 803 -17.52 -25.34 -6.70
N LEU A 804 -16.64 -25.23 -5.67
CA LEU A 804 -15.62 -24.17 -5.60
C LEU A 804 -14.65 -24.23 -6.79
N ALA A 805 -14.15 -25.41 -7.15
CA ALA A 805 -13.24 -25.57 -8.27
C ALA A 805 -13.91 -25.24 -9.61
N GLN A 806 -15.17 -25.63 -9.79
CA GLN A 806 -15.94 -25.31 -10.99
C GLN A 806 -16.23 -23.80 -11.11
N ASP A 807 -16.61 -23.16 -10.01
CA ASP A 807 -16.86 -21.72 -9.95
C ASP A 807 -15.58 -20.92 -10.26
N TRP A 808 -14.45 -21.33 -9.67
CA TRP A 808 -13.13 -20.77 -9.98
C TRP A 808 -12.75 -20.92 -11.45
N ALA A 809 -12.93 -22.11 -12.04
CA ALA A 809 -12.63 -22.33 -13.44
C ALA A 809 -13.48 -21.43 -14.35
N GLY A 810 -14.77 -21.29 -14.05
CA GLY A 810 -15.66 -20.37 -14.76
C GLY A 810 -15.24 -18.90 -14.62
N PHE A 811 -14.87 -18.47 -13.40
CA PHE A 811 -14.34 -17.13 -13.13
C PHE A 811 -13.07 -16.88 -13.94
N MET A 812 -12.07 -17.77 -13.86
CA MET A 812 -10.80 -17.61 -14.56
C MET A 812 -10.94 -17.62 -16.08
N SER A 813 -11.86 -18.40 -16.62
CA SER A 813 -12.18 -18.37 -18.04
C SER A 813 -12.64 -16.98 -18.50
N VAL A 814 -13.52 -16.31 -17.71
CA VAL A 814 -13.95 -14.94 -17.98
C VAL A 814 -12.79 -13.96 -17.84
N VAL A 815 -12.01 -14.08 -16.77
CA VAL A 815 -10.85 -13.21 -16.53
C VAL A 815 -9.88 -13.26 -17.69
N GLN A 816 -9.43 -14.44 -18.08
CA GLN A 816 -8.42 -14.62 -19.12
C GLN A 816 -8.90 -14.17 -20.50
N ASN A 817 -10.11 -14.59 -20.90
CA ASN A 817 -10.59 -14.42 -22.25
C ASN A 817 -11.27 -13.08 -22.51
N ARG A 818 -11.78 -12.41 -21.47
CA ARG A 818 -12.57 -11.19 -21.65
C ARG A 818 -12.07 -10.02 -20.82
N GLU A 819 -11.74 -10.22 -19.56
CA GLU A 819 -11.43 -9.08 -18.66
C GLU A 819 -9.96 -8.65 -18.74
N LEU A 820 -8.98 -9.54 -18.90
CA LEU A 820 -7.58 -9.13 -19.11
C LEU A 820 -7.41 -8.28 -20.38
N PRO A 821 -8.02 -8.62 -21.54
CA PRO A 821 -8.02 -7.72 -22.70
C PRO A 821 -8.60 -6.34 -22.40
N LYS A 822 -9.66 -6.23 -21.57
CA LYS A 822 -10.27 -4.95 -21.18
C LYS A 822 -9.35 -4.15 -20.28
N LEU A 823 -8.72 -4.77 -19.29
CA LEU A 823 -7.74 -4.13 -18.41
C LEU A 823 -6.55 -3.60 -19.19
N THR A 824 -6.03 -4.39 -20.14
CA THR A 824 -4.92 -3.98 -21.01
C THR A 824 -5.32 -2.78 -21.88
N ARG A 825 -6.52 -2.77 -22.46
CA ARG A 825 -7.03 -1.61 -23.22
C ARG A 825 -7.20 -0.37 -22.35
N ALA A 826 -7.53 -0.55 -21.08
CA ALA A 826 -7.59 0.54 -20.10
C ALA A 826 -6.20 1.07 -19.67
N GLY A 827 -5.12 0.51 -20.20
CA GLY A 827 -3.75 0.88 -19.89
C GLY A 827 -3.26 0.39 -18.52
N ALA A 828 -3.94 -0.58 -17.93
CA ALA A 828 -3.50 -1.19 -16.67
C ALA A 828 -2.36 -2.19 -16.93
N VAL A 829 -1.36 -2.17 -16.07
CA VAL A 829 -0.35 -3.22 -16.02
C VAL A 829 -0.95 -4.43 -15.31
N VAL A 830 -1.10 -5.52 -16.03
CA VAL A 830 -1.70 -6.74 -15.49
C VAL A 830 -0.67 -7.85 -15.40
N ARG A 831 -0.74 -8.63 -14.35
CA ARG A 831 0.04 -9.86 -14.27
C ARG A 831 -0.49 -10.85 -15.31
N THR A 832 0.32 -11.14 -16.32
CA THR A 832 0.06 -12.14 -17.34
C THR A 832 0.87 -13.39 -17.05
N GLY A 833 0.20 -14.49 -16.84
CA GLY A 833 0.85 -15.77 -16.55
C GLY A 833 0.74 -16.12 -15.06
N LEU A 834 0.07 -17.23 -14.82
CA LEU A 834 -0.03 -17.85 -13.51
C LEU A 834 1.30 -18.56 -13.25
N GLY A 835 2.24 -17.84 -12.63
CA GLY A 835 3.50 -18.41 -12.13
C GLY A 835 4.80 -18.10 -12.88
N MET A 836 4.81 -17.21 -13.88
CA MET A 836 6.08 -16.70 -14.42
C MET A 836 5.99 -15.20 -14.67
N ALA A 837 6.94 -14.45 -14.08
CA ALA A 837 7.17 -13.07 -14.46
C ALA A 837 7.50 -13.05 -15.96
N SER A 838 6.70 -12.36 -16.77
CA SER A 838 7.09 -12.10 -18.15
C SER A 838 8.35 -11.23 -18.11
N ARG A 839 9.43 -11.74 -18.67
CA ARG A 839 10.61 -10.92 -18.97
C ARG A 839 10.18 -9.86 -19.99
N GLY A 840 10.08 -8.63 -19.56
CA GLY A 840 10.03 -7.46 -20.43
C GLY A 840 11.23 -6.60 -20.19
#